data_2d70d6a9dd0ffac5f35e24c05e3ce0ee
#
_entry.id   2d70d6a9dd0ffac5f35e24c05e3ce0ee
#
_cell.length_a   1.000
_cell.length_b   1.000
_cell.length_c   1.000
_cell.angle_alpha   90.00
_cell.angle_beta   90.00
_cell.angle_gamma   90.00
#
_symmetry.space_group_name_H-M   'P 1'
#
loop_
_entity.id
_entity.type
_entity.pdbx_description
1 polymer ?
#
loop_
_entity_poly.entity_id
_entity_poly.type
_entity_poly.pdbx_seq_one_letter_code
_entity_poly.pdbx_strand_id
1 'polypeptide(L)'
;MAKRKTRKKTSKGRRIKKISRLRRPEDMPLEQWQIALRKQFAQKQNFRLKNVGEEPLFSEFIVTNPETDGEYRLAIRGNRIGDNYCSCPDFAINTLGTCKHIEFALAKLRRKRGGKKAFAEGFQPLYSEVYLRYGAKREVIFSPGTECPLGLLKLARRYFDDYGILKAQAYAQFDTFIRKTGVFNHDLRCYEDTIEFIAQVRDQAQLKKRIERAFPGAADSAAFRKLLRAPLYPYQREGALFAAKAGRSLIADDMGLGKTIEAIAAVEILARTVGLERVLIICPTSLKHQWKEEIEKFSDRSAEVVEGPIAKRGTLYASDSFYKITNYEVVHRDLDLIAGWMPEMIILDEAQRIKNWKTRRAQSTKKLDSKYALVLTGTPLENRLEELHSIVEFVDRFRLGPMFRYLAEHQHIDEGGKVIGYHNLSGIAKSLESILVRRTKKEVLKELPERLEKNYFVPMTEQQMKYHEENRETVARIVAKWRRFGFLCETDQRILMIALQNMRMSCNSTYLLDKKTDYGVKADELMAVLEEVFERPDTKVVVFSQWLGTHEILLDRLESYKRNYVLFHGRIPGAKRKDLIRQFKNDPGCRVFLSTDAGGVGLNLQNASAVVNMDLPWNPAVLEQRIGRIHRLGQHRPVRVVNFVAQGTIEHGMLSLLSFKQSLFSGVLDKGKDEVFLGGTRLKRFMDSVDKATGTIPQSMPRQTAAGARTDDGEPESPAKPAEKRPAKATQQQAWDDLVSTGLSFLNKLGRTLLAEEGRPHQQDSKVLPALRIETDKATGQRHLRLPIPEKETLQNIASLLTEFSKKM
;
A
#
# COMPACT_ATOMS: atom_id res chain seq x y z
N MET A 1 13.28 -43.10 65.51
CA MET A 1 12.16 -43.25 64.57
C MET A 1 12.09 -42.06 63.59
N ALA A 2 12.55 -42.23 62.38
CA ALA A 2 12.63 -41.17 61.38
C ALA A 2 11.44 -41.32 60.42
N LYS A 3 10.58 -40.31 60.35
CA LYS A 3 9.46 -40.23 59.36
C LYS A 3 9.97 -39.92 58.00
N ARG A 4 9.92 -40.90 57.09
CA ARG A 4 10.12 -40.70 55.64
C ARG A 4 8.95 -39.87 55.05
N LYS A 5 9.23 -38.66 54.58
CA LYS A 5 8.32 -37.84 53.72
C LYS A 5 8.33 -38.41 52.29
N THR A 6 7.22 -39.01 51.88
CA THR A 6 6.98 -39.42 50.50
C THR A 6 6.75 -38.20 49.64
N ARG A 7 7.68 -37.89 48.71
CA ARG A 7 7.52 -36.88 47.65
C ARG A 7 6.48 -37.38 46.65
N LYS A 8 5.32 -36.74 46.57
CA LYS A 8 4.34 -36.93 45.50
C LYS A 8 5.01 -36.54 44.15
N LYS A 9 5.17 -37.51 43.24
CA LYS A 9 5.53 -37.28 41.85
C LYS A 9 4.39 -36.47 41.17
N THR A 10 4.59 -35.21 40.92
CA THR A 10 3.71 -34.42 40.03
C THR A 10 3.84 -34.98 38.63
N SER A 11 2.74 -35.45 38.07
CA SER A 11 2.64 -35.92 36.67
C SER A 11 3.11 -34.78 35.71
N LYS A 12 4.20 -35.04 35.01
CA LYS A 12 4.64 -34.21 33.91
C LYS A 12 3.53 -34.17 32.83
N GLY A 13 2.75 -33.10 32.83
CA GLY A 13 1.79 -32.84 31.76
C GLY A 13 2.50 -32.95 30.40
N ARG A 14 1.93 -33.74 29.49
CA ARG A 14 2.40 -33.84 28.10
C ARG A 14 2.57 -32.45 27.54
N ARG A 15 3.82 -31.98 27.34
CA ARG A 15 4.13 -30.75 26.63
C ARG A 15 3.58 -30.89 25.19
N ILE A 16 2.50 -30.20 24.88
CA ILE A 16 1.95 -30.13 23.53
C ILE A 16 3.05 -29.57 22.63
N LYS A 17 3.43 -30.31 21.59
CA LYS A 17 4.43 -29.90 20.60
C LYS A 17 4.00 -28.57 20.01
N LYS A 18 4.81 -27.50 20.19
CA LYS A 18 4.51 -26.16 19.71
C LYS A 18 4.60 -26.14 18.19
N ILE A 19 3.49 -25.82 17.51
CA ILE A 19 3.43 -25.73 16.05
C ILE A 19 4.09 -24.42 15.60
N SER A 20 4.94 -24.51 14.58
CA SER A 20 5.61 -23.34 13.99
C SER A 20 4.58 -22.37 13.38
N ARG A 21 4.77 -21.07 13.59
CA ARG A 21 3.97 -20.03 12.97
C ARG A 21 4.47 -19.65 11.56
N LEU A 22 5.72 -19.97 11.27
CA LEU A 22 6.40 -19.55 10.04
C LEU A 22 6.49 -20.67 9.01
N ARG A 23 6.54 -21.92 9.46
CA ARG A 23 6.70 -23.09 8.58
C ARG A 23 5.58 -24.08 8.85
N ARG A 24 4.84 -24.42 7.80
CA ARG A 24 3.82 -25.46 7.83
C ARG A 24 4.52 -26.83 7.96
N PRO A 25 4.06 -27.73 8.85
CA PRO A 25 4.49 -29.12 8.83
C PRO A 25 4.12 -29.79 7.49
N GLU A 26 5.00 -30.62 6.96
CA GLU A 26 4.81 -31.28 5.65
C GLU A 26 3.62 -32.23 5.65
N ASP A 27 3.38 -32.90 6.76
CA ASP A 27 2.30 -33.85 7.01
C ASP A 27 0.94 -33.21 7.32
N MET A 28 0.86 -31.86 7.36
CA MET A 28 -0.35 -31.16 7.77
C MET A 28 -0.94 -30.30 6.64
N PRO A 29 -2.20 -30.55 6.21
CA PRO A 29 -2.89 -29.67 5.27
C PRO A 29 -2.94 -28.22 5.76
N LEU A 30 -2.94 -27.26 4.83
CA LEU A 30 -2.92 -25.82 5.13
C LEU A 30 -4.03 -25.39 6.12
N GLU A 31 -5.24 -25.87 5.90
CA GLU A 31 -6.39 -25.52 6.75
C GLU A 31 -6.23 -26.09 8.17
N GLN A 32 -5.80 -27.35 8.29
CA GLN A 32 -5.54 -27.96 9.59
C GLN A 32 -4.43 -27.24 10.34
N TRP A 33 -3.37 -26.81 9.65
CA TRP A 33 -2.31 -25.99 10.25
C TRP A 33 -2.86 -24.67 10.77
N GLN A 34 -3.67 -23.96 10.00
CA GLN A 34 -4.29 -22.70 10.37
C GLN A 34 -5.26 -22.85 11.56
N ILE A 35 -6.02 -23.94 11.61
CA ILE A 35 -6.89 -24.27 12.77
C ILE A 35 -6.03 -24.53 14.01
N ALA A 36 -4.98 -25.34 13.86
CA ALA A 36 -4.07 -25.67 14.95
C ALA A 36 -3.34 -24.46 15.51
N LEU A 37 -2.98 -23.48 14.67
CA LEU A 37 -2.43 -22.19 15.11
C LEU A 37 -3.44 -21.39 15.94
N ARG A 38 -4.71 -21.35 15.54
CA ARG A 38 -5.79 -20.68 16.30
C ARG A 38 -6.03 -21.36 17.66
N LYS A 39 -6.03 -22.69 17.70
CA LYS A 39 -6.06 -23.47 18.95
C LYS A 39 -4.89 -23.14 19.87
N GLN A 40 -3.67 -23.15 19.31
CA GLN A 40 -2.46 -22.82 20.07
C GLN A 40 -2.46 -21.37 20.58
N PHE A 41 -3.00 -20.44 19.80
CA PHE A 41 -3.13 -19.04 20.21
C PHE A 41 -4.17 -18.89 21.32
N ALA A 42 -5.34 -19.50 21.16
CA ALA A 42 -6.45 -19.47 22.12
C ALA A 42 -6.04 -19.95 23.52
N GLN A 43 -5.18 -20.98 23.58
CA GLN A 43 -4.69 -21.53 24.86
C GLN A 43 -3.80 -20.56 25.65
N LYS A 44 -3.27 -19.52 25.03
CA LYS A 44 -2.38 -18.52 25.65
C LYS A 44 -3.10 -17.23 26.03
N GLN A 45 -4.37 -17.10 25.64
CA GLN A 45 -5.14 -15.89 25.88
C GLN A 45 -5.93 -15.96 27.16
N ASN A 46 -6.04 -14.82 27.85
CA ASN A 46 -6.83 -14.63 29.07
C ASN A 46 -8.21 -14.07 28.76
N PHE A 47 -8.88 -14.59 27.73
CA PHE A 47 -10.23 -14.12 27.38
C PHE A 47 -11.22 -14.41 28.51
N ARG A 48 -12.22 -13.53 28.67
CA ARG A 48 -13.36 -13.74 29.55
C ARG A 48 -14.52 -14.29 28.72
N LEU A 49 -15.18 -15.36 29.24
CA LEU A 49 -16.35 -15.97 28.59
C LEU A 49 -17.54 -15.81 29.54
N LYS A 50 -18.56 -15.07 29.11
CA LYS A 50 -19.84 -14.85 29.79
C LYS A 50 -20.93 -15.56 28.98
N ASN A 51 -21.73 -16.40 29.63
CA ASN A 51 -22.94 -16.97 29.06
C ASN A 51 -24.05 -15.91 29.07
N VAL A 52 -24.67 -15.66 27.94
CA VAL A 52 -25.78 -14.69 27.80
C VAL A 52 -27.07 -15.37 27.31
N GLY A 53 -27.02 -16.66 26.99
CA GLY A 53 -28.18 -17.45 26.71
C GLY A 53 -28.60 -18.33 27.91
N GLU A 54 -29.59 -19.20 27.72
CA GLU A 54 -30.22 -19.98 28.79
C GLU A 54 -29.47 -21.27 29.11
N GLU A 55 -28.93 -21.94 28.08
CA GLU A 55 -28.28 -23.25 28.21
C GLU A 55 -26.84 -23.15 28.72
N PRO A 56 -26.39 -24.13 29.55
CA PRO A 56 -25.05 -24.02 30.16
C PRO A 56 -23.87 -24.31 29.24
N LEU A 57 -24.07 -25.04 28.13
CA LEU A 57 -23.01 -25.48 27.22
C LEU A 57 -23.28 -25.09 25.76
N PHE A 58 -24.43 -25.47 25.19
CA PHE A 58 -24.85 -25.11 23.86
C PHE A 58 -25.70 -23.84 23.92
N SER A 59 -25.06 -22.68 23.84
CA SER A 59 -25.68 -21.40 24.18
C SER A 59 -25.00 -20.26 23.45
N GLU A 60 -25.50 -19.07 23.69
CA GLU A 60 -24.86 -17.83 23.27
C GLU A 60 -23.92 -17.31 24.37
N PHE A 61 -22.77 -16.83 23.92
CA PHE A 61 -21.72 -16.31 24.80
C PHE A 61 -21.20 -14.99 24.29
N ILE A 62 -20.68 -14.19 25.23
CA ILE A 62 -19.83 -13.04 24.93
C ILE A 62 -18.39 -13.37 25.35
N VAL A 63 -17.46 -13.22 24.42
CA VAL A 63 -16.03 -13.28 24.68
C VAL A 63 -15.45 -11.89 24.69
N THR A 64 -14.91 -11.47 25.83
CA THR A 64 -14.21 -10.18 25.99
C THR A 64 -12.71 -10.41 26.02
N ASN A 65 -11.96 -9.61 25.23
CA ASN A 65 -10.51 -9.55 25.32
C ASN A 65 -10.10 -8.43 26.30
N PRO A 66 -9.56 -8.74 27.48
CA PRO A 66 -9.21 -7.72 28.48
C PRO A 66 -8.07 -6.76 28.04
N GLU A 67 -7.28 -7.14 27.04
CA GLU A 67 -6.18 -6.29 26.54
C GLU A 67 -6.64 -5.21 25.54
N THR A 68 -7.77 -5.43 24.87
CA THR A 68 -8.27 -4.53 23.80
C THR A 68 -9.71 -4.08 23.99
N ASP A 69 -10.35 -4.49 25.09
CA ASP A 69 -11.79 -4.31 25.39
C ASP A 69 -12.74 -4.75 24.26
N GLY A 70 -12.22 -5.56 23.33
CA GLY A 70 -13.01 -6.07 22.23
C GLY A 70 -13.98 -7.15 22.68
N GLU A 71 -15.27 -6.98 22.41
CA GLU A 71 -16.32 -7.94 22.70
C GLU A 71 -16.82 -8.62 21.43
N TYR A 72 -17.00 -9.95 21.50
CA TYR A 72 -17.48 -10.77 20.39
C TYR A 72 -18.56 -11.71 20.85
N ARG A 73 -19.69 -11.77 20.11
CA ARG A 73 -20.76 -12.74 20.31
C ARG A 73 -20.36 -14.10 19.74
N LEU A 74 -20.62 -15.16 20.46
CA LEU A 74 -20.45 -16.55 20.03
C LEU A 74 -21.75 -17.31 20.19
N ALA A 75 -22.04 -18.21 19.25
CA ALA A 75 -23.03 -19.26 19.42
C ALA A 75 -22.28 -20.61 19.35
N ILE A 76 -22.38 -21.38 20.43
CA ILE A 76 -21.80 -22.72 20.52
C ILE A 76 -22.92 -23.74 20.32
N ARG A 77 -22.88 -24.48 19.20
CA ARG A 77 -23.90 -25.44 18.77
C ARG A 77 -23.35 -26.85 18.68
N GLY A 78 -22.05 -27.03 18.56
CA GLY A 78 -21.48 -28.35 18.39
C GLY A 78 -19.99 -28.43 18.51
N ASN A 79 -19.48 -29.61 18.17
CA ASN A 79 -18.08 -29.95 18.22
C ASN A 79 -17.41 -29.91 16.84
N ARG A 80 -18.20 -29.96 15.78
CA ARG A 80 -17.69 -29.95 14.40
C ARG A 80 -17.27 -28.54 13.98
N ILE A 81 -16.33 -28.48 13.10
CA ILE A 81 -15.91 -27.25 12.46
C ILE A 81 -17.10 -26.75 11.60
N GLY A 82 -17.47 -25.49 11.77
CA GLY A 82 -18.61 -24.89 11.07
C GLY A 82 -19.94 -24.89 11.84
N ASP A 83 -20.08 -25.69 12.90
CA ASP A 83 -21.30 -25.67 13.73
C ASP A 83 -21.46 -24.35 14.52
N ASN A 84 -20.35 -23.72 14.87
CA ASN A 84 -20.31 -22.61 15.79
C ASN A 84 -20.15 -21.28 15.06
N TYR A 85 -20.63 -20.21 15.68
CA TYR A 85 -20.55 -18.86 15.16
C TYR A 85 -19.70 -17.95 16.05
N CYS A 86 -19.03 -16.96 15.45
CA CYS A 86 -18.38 -15.86 16.15
C CYS A 86 -18.46 -14.57 15.32
N SER A 87 -18.87 -13.47 15.95
CA SER A 87 -18.96 -12.15 15.28
C SER A 87 -17.59 -11.50 14.97
N CYS A 88 -16.47 -12.17 15.29
CA CYS A 88 -15.16 -11.58 15.04
C CYS A 88 -14.77 -11.56 13.56
N PRO A 89 -14.02 -10.53 13.10
CA PRO A 89 -13.59 -10.42 11.70
C PRO A 89 -12.77 -11.61 11.19
N ASP A 90 -11.96 -12.26 12.06
CA ASP A 90 -11.21 -13.47 11.69
C ASP A 90 -12.14 -14.61 11.30
N PHE A 91 -13.22 -14.84 12.06
CA PHE A 91 -14.19 -15.89 11.74
C PHE A 91 -14.89 -15.67 10.41
N ALA A 92 -15.35 -14.45 10.16
CA ALA A 92 -16.06 -14.10 8.95
C ALA A 92 -15.23 -14.28 7.67
N ILE A 93 -13.90 -14.03 7.75
CA ILE A 93 -13.03 -13.97 6.57
C ILE A 93 -12.21 -15.25 6.36
N ASN A 94 -11.87 -15.99 7.43
CA ASN A 94 -10.87 -17.05 7.34
C ASN A 94 -11.32 -18.33 6.64
N THR A 95 -12.61 -18.50 6.39
CA THR A 95 -13.24 -19.68 5.74
C THR A 95 -12.96 -21.05 6.40
N LEU A 96 -12.48 -21.04 7.64
CA LEU A 96 -12.12 -22.27 8.38
C LEU A 96 -13.26 -22.80 9.24
N GLY A 97 -14.36 -22.05 9.39
CA GLY A 97 -15.46 -22.41 10.29
C GLY A 97 -15.11 -22.37 11.78
N THR A 98 -13.97 -21.81 12.14
CA THR A 98 -13.53 -21.60 13.51
C THR A 98 -12.61 -20.38 13.64
N CYS A 99 -12.42 -19.89 14.88
CA CYS A 99 -11.49 -18.81 15.19
C CYS A 99 -10.90 -19.00 16.60
N LYS A 100 -9.95 -18.17 16.98
CA LYS A 100 -9.35 -18.21 18.33
C LYS A 100 -10.37 -18.12 19.47
N HIS A 101 -11.46 -17.38 19.28
CA HIS A 101 -12.51 -17.20 20.30
C HIS A 101 -13.36 -18.45 20.46
N ILE A 102 -13.78 -19.08 19.35
CA ILE A 102 -14.50 -20.38 19.37
C ILE A 102 -13.61 -21.44 19.99
N GLU A 103 -12.35 -21.54 19.58
CA GLU A 103 -11.42 -22.55 20.13
C GLU A 103 -11.17 -22.36 21.64
N PHE A 104 -11.14 -21.09 22.10
CA PHE A 104 -11.05 -20.78 23.53
C PHE A 104 -12.33 -21.23 24.27
N ALA A 105 -13.51 -20.88 23.75
CA ALA A 105 -14.79 -21.24 24.36
C ALA A 105 -14.95 -22.77 24.43
N LEU A 106 -14.72 -23.50 23.33
CA LEU A 106 -14.77 -24.96 23.30
C LEU A 106 -13.82 -25.60 24.32
N ALA A 107 -12.57 -25.08 24.41
CA ALA A 107 -11.62 -25.59 25.39
C ALA A 107 -12.07 -25.39 26.82
N LYS A 108 -12.73 -24.26 27.12
CA LYS A 108 -13.27 -23.94 28.45
C LYS A 108 -14.51 -24.75 28.79
N LEU A 109 -15.46 -24.84 27.86
CA LEU A 109 -16.73 -25.54 28.03
C LEU A 109 -16.54 -27.06 28.19
N ARG A 110 -15.64 -27.69 27.44
CA ARG A 110 -15.30 -29.11 27.59
C ARG A 110 -14.71 -29.47 28.93
N ARG A 111 -14.15 -28.50 29.68
CA ARG A 111 -13.62 -28.70 31.06
C ARG A 111 -14.70 -28.59 32.13
N LYS A 112 -15.88 -28.05 31.81
CA LYS A 112 -17.00 -28.04 32.74
C LYS A 112 -17.48 -29.45 33.02
N ARG A 113 -18.09 -29.67 34.21
CA ARG A 113 -18.69 -30.95 34.61
C ARG A 113 -19.72 -31.40 33.58
N GLY A 114 -19.64 -32.61 33.06
CA GLY A 114 -20.52 -33.11 31.98
C GLY A 114 -20.18 -32.62 30.59
N GLY A 115 -19.32 -31.59 30.39
CA GLY A 115 -19.07 -30.98 29.11
C GLY A 115 -18.55 -31.96 28.06
N LYS A 116 -17.59 -32.83 28.40
CA LYS A 116 -17.07 -33.83 27.46
C LYS A 116 -18.16 -34.78 26.93
N LYS A 117 -19.06 -35.22 27.81
CA LYS A 117 -20.17 -36.12 27.47
C LYS A 117 -21.16 -35.41 26.53
N ALA A 118 -21.61 -34.20 26.89
CA ALA A 118 -22.56 -33.43 26.11
C ALA A 118 -22.01 -33.11 24.69
N PHE A 119 -20.72 -32.73 24.56
CA PHE A 119 -20.12 -32.54 23.23
C PHE A 119 -19.91 -33.83 22.41
N ALA A 120 -19.92 -35.00 23.05
CA ALA A 120 -19.89 -36.31 22.35
C ALA A 120 -21.29 -36.72 21.87
N GLU A 121 -22.30 -36.45 22.69
CA GLU A 121 -23.73 -36.71 22.37
C GLU A 121 -24.24 -35.77 21.27
N GLY A 122 -23.68 -34.54 21.17
CA GLY A 122 -24.09 -33.52 20.26
C GLY A 122 -25.26 -32.68 20.75
N PHE A 123 -25.55 -31.61 20.04
CA PHE A 123 -26.64 -30.68 20.32
C PHE A 123 -27.76 -30.85 19.30
N GLN A 124 -28.95 -31.05 19.77
CA GLN A 124 -30.15 -31.13 18.95
C GLN A 124 -31.15 -30.10 19.47
N PRO A 125 -31.22 -28.90 18.84
CA PRO A 125 -32.15 -27.86 19.28
C PRO A 125 -33.58 -28.25 19.02
N LEU A 126 -34.48 -27.87 19.90
CA LEU A 126 -35.94 -28.03 19.72
C LEU A 126 -36.44 -27.08 18.62
N TYR A 127 -35.84 -25.88 18.50
CA TYR A 127 -36.13 -24.83 17.54
C TYR A 127 -35.46 -25.08 16.18
N SER A 128 -36.02 -24.52 15.13
CA SER A 128 -35.39 -24.45 13.81
C SER A 128 -34.60 -23.16 13.67
N GLU A 129 -33.58 -23.15 12.82
CA GLU A 129 -32.79 -21.97 12.60
C GLU A 129 -32.45 -21.70 11.13
N VAL A 130 -32.32 -20.42 10.79
CA VAL A 130 -31.71 -19.93 9.53
C VAL A 130 -30.46 -19.17 9.87
N TYR A 131 -29.32 -19.66 9.43
CA TYR A 131 -28.02 -19.07 9.74
C TYR A 131 -27.13 -18.96 8.52
N LEU A 132 -26.13 -18.08 8.59
CA LEU A 132 -25.13 -17.90 7.57
C LEU A 132 -23.94 -18.83 7.80
N ARG A 133 -23.69 -19.74 6.88
CA ARG A 133 -22.52 -20.61 6.89
C ARG A 133 -21.36 -19.88 6.22
N TYR A 134 -20.28 -19.66 6.98
CA TYR A 134 -19.05 -19.04 6.50
C TYR A 134 -18.08 -20.12 6.00
N GLY A 135 -17.90 -20.18 4.68
CA GLY A 135 -17.00 -21.10 4.02
C GLY A 135 -16.32 -20.45 2.82
N ALA A 136 -15.89 -21.25 1.85
CA ALA A 136 -15.37 -20.73 0.57
C ALA A 136 -16.42 -19.86 -0.15
N LYS A 137 -17.69 -20.19 0.02
CA LYS A 137 -18.85 -19.36 -0.31
C LYS A 137 -19.66 -19.17 0.96
N ARG A 138 -20.28 -18.00 1.10
CA ARG A 138 -21.26 -17.75 2.15
C ARG A 138 -22.61 -18.32 1.69
N GLU A 139 -23.24 -19.12 2.51
CA GLU A 139 -24.48 -19.81 2.19
C GLU A 139 -25.47 -19.67 3.34
N VAL A 140 -26.72 -19.35 3.01
CA VAL A 140 -27.80 -19.27 4.00
C VAL A 140 -28.38 -20.66 4.15
N ILE A 141 -28.34 -21.17 5.38
CA ILE A 141 -28.74 -22.56 5.70
C ILE A 141 -29.99 -22.55 6.56
N PHE A 142 -30.96 -23.39 6.21
CA PHE A 142 -32.08 -23.77 7.10
C PHE A 142 -31.71 -25.08 7.77
N SER A 143 -31.74 -25.11 9.10
CA SER A 143 -31.58 -26.33 9.93
C SER A 143 -32.83 -26.58 10.73
N PRO A 144 -33.55 -27.70 10.49
CA PRO A 144 -34.74 -28.02 11.25
C PRO A 144 -34.39 -28.49 12.67
N GLY A 145 -35.16 -28.03 13.65
CA GLY A 145 -35.12 -28.53 15.02
C GLY A 145 -35.86 -29.88 15.14
N THR A 146 -35.68 -30.52 16.33
CA THR A 146 -36.34 -31.82 16.59
C THR A 146 -37.87 -31.71 16.67
N GLU A 147 -38.41 -30.56 17.02
CA GLU A 147 -39.87 -30.25 17.05
C GLU A 147 -40.37 -29.54 15.81
N CYS A 148 -39.62 -29.57 14.70
CA CYS A 148 -39.99 -28.87 13.47
C CYS A 148 -41.27 -29.49 12.83
N PRO A 149 -42.36 -28.74 12.68
CA PRO A 149 -43.59 -29.25 12.09
C PRO A 149 -43.41 -29.68 10.63
N LEU A 150 -44.04 -30.78 10.23
CA LEU A 150 -43.99 -31.24 8.84
C LEU A 150 -44.44 -30.18 7.82
N GLY A 151 -45.39 -29.31 8.22
CA GLY A 151 -45.83 -28.19 7.39
C GLY A 151 -44.73 -27.19 7.14
N LEU A 152 -43.90 -26.87 8.18
CA LEU A 152 -42.75 -25.97 8.04
C LEU A 152 -41.65 -26.59 7.18
N LEU A 153 -41.39 -27.90 7.31
CA LEU A 153 -40.43 -28.62 6.45
C LEU A 153 -40.86 -28.55 4.96
N LYS A 154 -42.14 -28.78 4.67
CA LYS A 154 -42.70 -28.67 3.33
C LYS A 154 -42.60 -27.25 2.79
N LEU A 155 -42.84 -26.24 3.62
CA LEU A 155 -42.64 -24.83 3.25
C LEU A 155 -41.15 -24.55 2.96
N ALA A 156 -40.24 -24.98 3.84
CA ALA A 156 -38.79 -24.75 3.70
C ALA A 156 -38.25 -25.32 2.37
N ARG A 157 -38.65 -26.52 1.97
CA ARG A 157 -38.24 -27.15 0.69
C ARG A 157 -38.54 -26.30 -0.56
N ARG A 158 -39.50 -25.40 -0.51
CA ARG A 158 -39.78 -24.46 -1.61
C ARG A 158 -38.71 -23.42 -1.77
N TYR A 159 -38.08 -23.00 -0.67
CA TYR A 159 -37.09 -21.91 -0.61
C TYR A 159 -35.65 -22.42 -0.52
N PHE A 160 -35.44 -23.54 0.13
CA PHE A 160 -34.12 -24.19 0.34
C PHE A 160 -34.04 -25.48 -0.49
N ASP A 161 -32.83 -25.89 -0.84
CA ASP A 161 -32.58 -27.15 -1.50
C ASP A 161 -32.52 -28.34 -0.52
N ASP A 162 -32.16 -29.54 -1.02
CA ASP A 162 -32.06 -30.75 -0.21
C ASP A 162 -30.91 -30.72 0.83
N TYR A 163 -29.95 -29.82 0.68
CA TYR A 163 -28.87 -29.55 1.63
C TYR A 163 -29.22 -28.42 2.62
N GLY A 164 -30.43 -27.91 2.56
CA GLY A 164 -30.87 -26.78 3.36
C GLY A 164 -30.33 -25.41 2.90
N ILE A 165 -29.72 -25.31 1.72
CA ILE A 165 -29.13 -24.05 1.20
C ILE A 165 -30.26 -23.24 0.51
N LEU A 166 -30.31 -21.94 0.82
CA LEU A 166 -31.27 -20.99 0.22
C LEU A 166 -31.04 -20.88 -1.30
N LYS A 167 -32.09 -21.20 -2.09
CA LYS A 167 -32.06 -21.15 -3.55
C LYS A 167 -31.85 -19.72 -4.05
N ALA A 168 -31.17 -19.52 -5.15
CA ALA A 168 -30.86 -18.20 -5.70
C ALA A 168 -32.09 -17.29 -5.91
N GLN A 169 -33.18 -17.85 -6.40
CA GLN A 169 -34.45 -17.11 -6.60
C GLN A 169 -35.17 -16.77 -5.28
N ALA A 170 -34.89 -17.51 -4.22
CA ALA A 170 -35.54 -17.33 -2.93
C ALA A 170 -35.02 -16.15 -2.12
N TYR A 171 -33.86 -15.60 -2.44
CA TYR A 171 -33.35 -14.38 -1.78
C TYR A 171 -34.33 -13.21 -1.89
N ALA A 172 -34.94 -13.01 -3.05
CA ALA A 172 -35.94 -11.96 -3.26
C ALA A 172 -37.28 -12.19 -2.52
N GLN A 173 -37.55 -13.43 -2.14
CA GLN A 173 -38.82 -13.85 -1.53
C GLN A 173 -38.65 -14.26 -0.06
N PHE A 174 -37.52 -14.03 0.53
CA PHE A 174 -37.19 -14.48 1.89
C PHE A 174 -38.13 -13.88 2.95
N ASP A 175 -38.51 -12.61 2.80
CA ASP A 175 -39.50 -11.96 3.69
C ASP A 175 -40.87 -12.67 3.65
N THR A 176 -41.21 -13.24 2.48
CA THR A 176 -42.46 -14.03 2.32
C THR A 176 -42.34 -15.39 3.01
N PHE A 177 -41.14 -16.01 2.98
CA PHE A 177 -40.88 -17.22 3.74
C PHE A 177 -41.06 -16.95 5.23
N ILE A 178 -40.40 -15.94 5.80
CA ILE A 178 -40.49 -15.59 7.23
C ILE A 178 -41.95 -15.32 7.64
N ARG A 179 -42.69 -14.54 6.87
CA ARG A 179 -44.13 -14.28 7.17
C ARG A 179 -44.96 -15.55 7.18
N LYS A 180 -44.73 -16.47 6.24
CA LYS A 180 -45.46 -17.74 6.19
C LYS A 180 -45.08 -18.71 7.33
N THR A 181 -43.90 -18.56 7.92
CA THR A 181 -43.51 -19.42 9.06
C THR A 181 -44.29 -19.08 10.34
N GLY A 182 -44.78 -17.84 10.48
CA GLY A 182 -45.56 -17.42 11.65
C GLY A 182 -46.88 -18.15 11.84
N VAL A 183 -47.37 -18.92 10.83
CA VAL A 183 -48.56 -19.76 10.94
C VAL A 183 -48.33 -21.05 11.75
N PHE A 184 -47.05 -21.46 11.80
CA PHE A 184 -46.65 -22.67 12.51
C PHE A 184 -46.20 -22.29 13.92
N ASN A 185 -46.90 -22.57 14.94
CA ASN A 185 -46.52 -22.28 16.33
C ASN A 185 -45.19 -23.00 16.70
N HIS A 186 -44.06 -22.53 16.11
CA HIS A 186 -42.74 -23.11 16.24
C HIS A 186 -41.67 -22.00 16.29
N ASP A 187 -40.73 -22.14 17.20
CA ASP A 187 -39.60 -21.21 17.33
C ASP A 187 -38.64 -21.33 16.11
N LEU A 188 -38.63 -20.31 15.26
CA LEU A 188 -37.75 -20.19 14.12
C LEU A 188 -36.79 -19.01 14.35
N ARG A 189 -35.54 -19.30 14.58
CA ARG A 189 -34.51 -18.30 14.80
C ARG A 189 -33.80 -17.91 13.50
N CYS A 190 -33.73 -16.61 13.23
CA CYS A 190 -32.99 -16.09 12.09
C CYS A 190 -32.00 -15.04 12.61
N TYR A 191 -30.72 -15.20 12.30
CA TYR A 191 -29.66 -14.37 12.87
C TYR A 191 -29.43 -13.09 12.05
N GLU A 192 -28.99 -12.04 12.73
CA GLU A 192 -28.81 -10.70 12.18
C GLU A 192 -27.88 -10.67 10.95
N ASP A 193 -26.72 -11.33 11.04
CA ASP A 193 -25.76 -11.47 9.95
C ASP A 193 -26.33 -12.17 8.70
N THR A 194 -27.26 -13.11 8.92
CA THR A 194 -27.98 -13.81 7.86
C THR A 194 -28.96 -12.87 7.14
N ILE A 195 -29.72 -12.10 7.91
CA ILE A 195 -30.65 -11.10 7.37
C ILE A 195 -29.91 -10.03 6.60
N GLU A 196 -28.80 -9.51 7.15
CA GLU A 196 -27.95 -8.54 6.49
C GLU A 196 -27.40 -9.08 5.15
N PHE A 197 -26.91 -10.31 5.14
CA PHE A 197 -26.40 -10.93 3.92
C PHE A 197 -27.48 -11.09 2.84
N ILE A 198 -28.69 -11.56 3.23
CA ILE A 198 -29.85 -11.69 2.33
C ILE A 198 -30.23 -10.32 1.78
N ALA A 199 -30.31 -9.29 2.63
CA ALA A 199 -30.60 -7.93 2.23
C ALA A 199 -29.56 -7.41 1.24
N GLN A 200 -28.27 -7.63 1.50
CA GLN A 200 -27.18 -7.24 0.61
C GLN A 200 -27.31 -7.86 -0.79
N VAL A 201 -27.58 -9.16 -0.87
CA VAL A 201 -27.76 -9.88 -2.15
C VAL A 201 -29.00 -9.36 -2.91
N ARG A 202 -30.10 -9.16 -2.20
CA ARG A 202 -31.36 -8.62 -2.75
C ARG A 202 -31.16 -7.18 -3.27
N ASP A 203 -30.56 -6.32 -2.46
CA ASP A 203 -30.33 -4.91 -2.80
C ASP A 203 -29.44 -4.76 -4.02
N GLN A 204 -28.38 -5.58 -4.12
CA GLN A 204 -27.52 -5.61 -5.29
C GLN A 204 -28.26 -6.02 -6.57
N ALA A 205 -29.11 -7.05 -6.49
CA ALA A 205 -29.93 -7.47 -7.63
C ALA A 205 -30.97 -6.40 -8.04
N GLN A 206 -31.56 -5.70 -7.07
CA GLN A 206 -32.49 -4.59 -7.32
C GLN A 206 -31.75 -3.37 -7.91
N LEU A 207 -30.59 -3.03 -7.41
CA LEU A 207 -29.76 -1.94 -7.92
C LEU A 207 -29.48 -2.14 -9.41
N LYS A 208 -29.00 -3.34 -9.78
CA LYS A 208 -28.75 -3.68 -11.18
C LYS A 208 -29.99 -3.46 -12.07
N LYS A 209 -31.15 -3.97 -11.65
CA LYS A 209 -32.42 -3.81 -12.39
C LYS A 209 -32.84 -2.33 -12.50
N ARG A 210 -32.69 -1.54 -11.44
CA ARG A 210 -33.02 -0.09 -11.46
C ARG A 210 -32.18 0.67 -12.47
N ILE A 211 -30.87 0.40 -12.47
CA ILE A 211 -29.92 1.04 -13.40
C ILE A 211 -30.19 0.60 -14.84
N GLU A 212 -30.48 -0.67 -15.10
CA GLU A 212 -30.83 -1.18 -16.42
C GLU A 212 -32.11 -0.53 -16.97
N ARG A 213 -33.11 -0.27 -16.11
CA ARG A 213 -34.34 0.46 -16.49
C ARG A 213 -34.05 1.96 -16.76
N ALA A 214 -33.19 2.59 -16.00
CA ALA A 214 -32.85 4.01 -16.15
C ALA A 214 -31.94 4.28 -17.37
N PHE A 215 -31.14 3.28 -17.78
CA PHE A 215 -30.21 3.35 -18.91
C PHE A 215 -30.51 2.23 -19.93
N PRO A 216 -31.67 2.27 -20.61
CA PRO A 216 -31.99 1.31 -21.67
C PRO A 216 -31.01 1.48 -22.84
N GLY A 217 -30.52 0.39 -23.40
CA GLY A 217 -29.43 0.43 -24.39
C GLY A 217 -28.02 0.56 -23.80
N ALA A 218 -27.90 0.42 -22.47
CA ALA A 218 -26.60 0.43 -21.76
C ALA A 218 -25.75 1.68 -22.08
N ALA A 219 -24.54 1.53 -22.63
CA ALA A 219 -23.62 2.64 -22.91
C ALA A 219 -24.15 3.60 -24.00
N ASP A 220 -25.08 3.16 -24.84
CA ASP A 220 -25.68 3.98 -25.92
C ASP A 220 -26.95 4.70 -25.47
N SER A 221 -27.34 4.57 -24.22
CA SER A 221 -28.53 5.20 -23.65
C SER A 221 -28.51 6.72 -23.82
N ALA A 222 -29.63 7.28 -24.31
CA ALA A 222 -29.82 8.72 -24.40
C ALA A 222 -29.75 9.44 -23.03
N ALA A 223 -29.94 8.70 -21.92
CA ALA A 223 -29.84 9.22 -20.56
C ALA A 223 -28.46 9.82 -20.26
N PHE A 224 -27.41 9.38 -20.94
CA PHE A 224 -26.06 9.95 -20.79
C PHE A 224 -25.94 11.39 -21.28
N ARG A 225 -26.77 11.84 -22.24
CA ARG A 225 -26.71 13.20 -22.77
C ARG A 225 -26.93 14.30 -21.72
N LYS A 226 -27.70 13.96 -20.69
CA LYS A 226 -28.05 14.88 -19.57
C LYS A 226 -27.41 14.45 -18.24
N LEU A 227 -26.48 13.50 -18.24
CA LEU A 227 -25.90 12.98 -17.00
C LEU A 227 -24.91 13.96 -16.39
N LEU A 228 -24.01 14.46 -17.22
CA LEU A 228 -22.96 15.44 -16.86
C LEU A 228 -22.99 16.63 -17.83
N ARG A 229 -22.30 17.71 -17.47
CA ARG A 229 -22.13 18.91 -18.31
C ARG A 229 -21.22 18.69 -19.53
N ALA A 230 -20.54 17.55 -19.60
CA ALA A 230 -19.70 17.17 -20.74
C ALA A 230 -20.06 15.78 -21.26
N PRO A 231 -19.93 15.53 -22.56
CA PRO A 231 -20.16 14.21 -23.14
C PRO A 231 -19.09 13.22 -22.68
N LEU A 232 -19.51 11.99 -22.42
CA LEU A 232 -18.65 10.87 -22.05
C LEU A 232 -18.28 10.05 -23.29
N TYR A 233 -17.03 9.59 -23.36
CA TYR A 233 -16.63 8.60 -24.36
C TYR A 233 -17.35 7.26 -24.15
N PRO A 234 -17.54 6.42 -25.18
CA PRO A 234 -18.25 5.15 -25.07
C PRO A 234 -17.72 4.28 -23.90
N TYR A 235 -16.41 4.08 -23.83
CA TYR A 235 -15.80 3.29 -22.76
C TYR A 235 -16.01 3.91 -21.36
N GLN A 236 -16.06 5.25 -21.24
CA GLN A 236 -16.35 5.92 -19.96
C GLN A 236 -17.78 5.68 -19.52
N ARG A 237 -18.74 5.64 -20.46
CA ARG A 237 -20.14 5.27 -20.19
C ARG A 237 -20.25 3.84 -19.71
N GLU A 238 -19.52 2.92 -20.34
CA GLU A 238 -19.42 1.52 -19.92
C GLU A 238 -18.85 1.39 -18.52
N GLY A 239 -17.72 2.07 -18.23
CA GLY A 239 -17.06 2.06 -16.92
C GLY A 239 -17.95 2.64 -15.82
N ALA A 240 -18.63 3.74 -16.06
CA ALA A 240 -19.55 4.34 -15.12
C ALA A 240 -20.76 3.43 -14.83
N LEU A 241 -21.34 2.79 -15.86
CA LEU A 241 -22.42 1.81 -15.67
C LEU A 241 -21.93 0.57 -14.93
N PHE A 242 -20.76 0.06 -15.26
CA PHE A 242 -20.17 -1.07 -14.55
C PHE A 242 -20.02 -0.74 -13.07
N ALA A 243 -19.41 0.41 -12.74
CA ALA A 243 -19.20 0.83 -11.38
C ALA A 243 -20.52 1.01 -10.60
N ALA A 244 -21.50 1.66 -11.21
CA ALA A 244 -22.80 1.87 -10.60
C ALA A 244 -23.56 0.54 -10.38
N LYS A 245 -23.59 -0.37 -11.36
CA LYS A 245 -24.26 -1.69 -11.27
C LYS A 245 -23.60 -2.61 -10.24
N ALA A 246 -22.28 -2.57 -10.14
CA ALA A 246 -21.55 -3.34 -9.15
C ALA A 246 -21.75 -2.79 -7.73
N GLY A 247 -22.00 -1.48 -7.59
CA GLY A 247 -22.15 -0.78 -6.31
C GLY A 247 -20.83 -0.66 -5.54
N ARG A 248 -20.00 -1.70 -5.56
CA ARG A 248 -18.63 -1.70 -5.02
C ARG A 248 -17.70 -2.26 -6.09
N SER A 249 -16.76 -1.44 -6.57
CA SER A 249 -15.94 -1.80 -7.74
C SER A 249 -14.57 -1.12 -7.75
N LEU A 250 -13.73 -1.60 -8.67
CA LEU A 250 -12.38 -1.11 -8.92
C LEU A 250 -12.25 -0.75 -10.41
N ILE A 251 -11.97 0.51 -10.72
CA ILE A 251 -11.58 0.97 -12.07
C ILE A 251 -10.05 1.02 -12.11
N ALA A 252 -9.46 0.11 -12.89
CA ALA A 252 -8.03 -0.08 -13.04
C ALA A 252 -7.50 0.39 -14.41
N ASP A 253 -8.20 1.28 -15.06
CA ASP A 253 -7.89 1.82 -16.37
C ASP A 253 -6.53 2.50 -16.40
N ASP A 254 -5.89 2.49 -17.55
CA ASP A 254 -4.61 3.19 -17.76
C ASP A 254 -4.72 4.66 -17.35
N MET A 255 -3.58 5.22 -16.96
CA MET A 255 -3.51 6.62 -16.54
C MET A 255 -3.84 7.55 -17.70
N GLY A 256 -4.69 8.55 -17.43
CA GLY A 256 -5.09 9.53 -18.45
C GLY A 256 -6.34 9.14 -19.26
N LEU A 257 -7.00 8.02 -18.98
CA LEU A 257 -8.29 7.63 -19.57
C LEU A 257 -9.50 8.34 -18.94
N GLY A 258 -9.29 9.18 -17.92
CA GLY A 258 -10.37 9.96 -17.33
C GLY A 258 -11.14 9.24 -16.23
N LYS A 259 -10.49 8.41 -15.41
CA LYS A 259 -11.11 7.73 -14.27
C LYS A 259 -11.92 8.65 -13.35
N THR A 260 -11.50 9.90 -13.19
CA THR A 260 -12.21 10.92 -12.39
C THR A 260 -13.60 11.21 -12.94
N ILE A 261 -13.74 11.44 -14.26
CA ILE A 261 -15.06 11.71 -14.87
C ILE A 261 -15.94 10.45 -14.87
N GLU A 262 -15.36 9.26 -15.02
CA GLU A 262 -16.09 7.99 -14.86
C GLU A 262 -16.66 7.84 -13.44
N ALA A 263 -15.86 8.20 -12.44
CA ALA A 263 -16.29 8.17 -11.04
C ALA A 263 -17.43 9.16 -10.78
N ILE A 264 -17.31 10.41 -11.26
CA ILE A 264 -18.38 11.41 -11.15
C ILE A 264 -19.65 10.92 -11.87
N ALA A 265 -19.51 10.32 -13.05
CA ALA A 265 -20.65 9.76 -13.78
C ALA A 265 -21.31 8.59 -13.03
N ALA A 266 -20.52 7.68 -12.44
CA ALA A 266 -21.06 6.58 -11.63
C ALA A 266 -21.83 7.09 -10.41
N VAL A 267 -21.33 8.15 -9.75
CA VAL A 267 -22.03 8.82 -8.65
C VAL A 267 -23.35 9.44 -9.13
N GLU A 268 -23.36 10.15 -10.25
CA GLU A 268 -24.58 10.74 -10.79
C GLU A 268 -25.61 9.67 -11.21
N ILE A 269 -25.17 8.52 -11.74
CA ILE A 269 -26.07 7.38 -12.00
C ILE A 269 -26.70 6.91 -10.69
N LEU A 270 -25.92 6.71 -9.63
CA LEU A 270 -26.45 6.28 -8.33
C LEU A 270 -27.33 7.36 -7.69
N ALA A 271 -26.95 8.62 -7.73
CA ALA A 271 -27.76 9.71 -7.20
C ALA A 271 -29.15 9.77 -7.84
N ARG A 272 -29.22 9.62 -9.17
CA ARG A 272 -30.52 9.64 -9.91
C ARG A 272 -31.35 8.37 -9.76
N THR A 273 -30.71 7.21 -9.55
CA THR A 273 -31.41 5.92 -9.55
C THR A 273 -31.78 5.42 -8.16
N VAL A 274 -31.00 5.76 -7.15
CA VAL A 274 -31.19 5.28 -5.77
C VAL A 274 -31.14 6.39 -4.70
N GLY A 275 -31.01 7.66 -5.10
CA GLY A 275 -31.03 8.79 -4.18
C GLY A 275 -29.76 8.93 -3.35
N LEU A 276 -28.58 8.63 -3.92
CA LEU A 276 -27.30 8.82 -3.25
C LEU A 276 -27.07 10.32 -2.93
N GLU A 277 -26.70 10.66 -1.70
CA GLU A 277 -26.58 12.03 -1.22
C GLU A 277 -25.19 12.37 -0.62
N ARG A 278 -24.50 11.40 -0.02
CA ARG A 278 -23.23 11.64 0.72
C ARG A 278 -22.09 10.82 0.16
N VAL A 279 -21.14 11.50 -0.48
CA VAL A 279 -19.97 10.88 -1.12
C VAL A 279 -18.69 11.39 -0.50
N LEU A 280 -17.89 10.49 0.09
CA LEU A 280 -16.56 10.78 0.60
C LEU A 280 -15.50 10.41 -0.44
N ILE A 281 -14.67 11.37 -0.84
CA ILE A 281 -13.52 11.14 -1.71
C ILE A 281 -12.24 11.19 -0.88
N ILE A 282 -11.46 10.11 -0.92
CA ILE A 282 -10.16 10.00 -0.28
C ILE A 282 -9.10 9.91 -1.36
N CYS A 283 -8.27 10.96 -1.47
CA CYS A 283 -7.27 11.09 -2.51
C CYS A 283 -5.93 11.57 -1.94
N PRO A 284 -4.83 11.54 -2.71
CA PRO A 284 -3.60 12.24 -2.34
C PRO A 284 -3.84 13.71 -2.06
N THR A 285 -3.09 14.29 -1.10
CA THR A 285 -3.24 15.70 -0.70
C THR A 285 -3.17 16.67 -1.87
N SER A 286 -2.35 16.37 -2.89
CA SER A 286 -2.20 17.20 -4.08
C SER A 286 -3.43 17.23 -4.99
N LEU A 287 -4.32 16.23 -4.89
CA LEU A 287 -5.48 16.08 -5.77
C LEU A 287 -6.79 16.65 -5.20
N LYS A 288 -6.84 17.02 -3.92
CA LYS A 288 -8.08 17.47 -3.28
C LYS A 288 -8.77 18.61 -4.04
N HIS A 289 -8.03 19.64 -4.36
CA HIS A 289 -8.58 20.81 -5.05
C HIS A 289 -8.90 20.51 -6.52
N GLN A 290 -8.12 19.65 -7.17
CA GLN A 290 -8.42 19.20 -8.52
C GLN A 290 -9.74 18.42 -8.57
N TRP A 291 -9.98 17.52 -7.61
CA TRP A 291 -11.25 16.82 -7.49
C TRP A 291 -12.42 17.78 -7.38
N LYS A 292 -12.28 18.83 -6.55
CA LYS A 292 -13.30 19.87 -6.43
C LYS A 292 -13.57 20.57 -7.76
N GLU A 293 -12.51 20.99 -8.46
CA GLU A 293 -12.61 21.63 -9.78
C GLU A 293 -13.27 20.73 -10.84
N GLU A 294 -12.91 19.45 -10.86
CA GLU A 294 -13.51 18.47 -11.78
C GLU A 294 -15.00 18.24 -11.48
N ILE A 295 -15.39 18.16 -10.20
CA ILE A 295 -16.79 18.05 -9.79
C ILE A 295 -17.58 19.28 -10.23
N GLU A 296 -17.10 20.48 -9.90
CA GLU A 296 -17.74 21.75 -10.26
C GLU A 296 -17.83 21.96 -11.78
N LYS A 297 -16.88 21.41 -12.53
CA LYS A 297 -16.86 21.46 -14.00
C LYS A 297 -17.89 20.51 -14.62
N PHE A 298 -18.06 19.31 -14.10
CA PHE A 298 -18.83 18.26 -14.75
C PHE A 298 -20.21 18.01 -14.13
N SER A 299 -20.45 18.42 -12.87
CA SER A 299 -21.71 18.23 -12.18
C SER A 299 -22.21 19.50 -11.51
N ASP A 300 -23.48 19.50 -11.05
CA ASP A 300 -24.10 20.59 -10.30
C ASP A 300 -24.04 20.39 -8.79
N ARG A 301 -23.33 19.34 -8.34
CA ARG A 301 -23.26 18.96 -6.92
C ARG A 301 -22.27 19.80 -6.15
N SER A 302 -22.59 20.10 -4.90
CA SER A 302 -21.68 20.78 -3.97
C SER A 302 -20.51 19.91 -3.57
N ALA A 303 -19.30 20.49 -3.55
CA ALA A 303 -18.08 19.80 -3.17
C ALA A 303 -17.25 20.62 -2.19
N GLU A 304 -16.85 20.01 -1.09
CA GLU A 304 -16.08 20.66 -0.04
C GLU A 304 -14.77 19.92 0.25
N VAL A 305 -13.68 20.68 0.34
CA VAL A 305 -12.36 20.14 0.69
C VAL A 305 -12.17 20.21 2.19
N VAL A 306 -12.08 19.03 2.82
CA VAL A 306 -11.85 18.88 4.24
C VAL A 306 -10.36 19.04 4.54
N GLU A 307 -10.00 20.17 5.20
CA GLU A 307 -8.61 20.50 5.51
C GLU A 307 -8.50 21.44 6.71
N GLY A 308 -7.27 21.56 7.27
CA GLY A 308 -6.97 22.40 8.43
C GLY A 308 -6.92 21.62 9.73
N PRO A 309 -6.92 22.33 10.88
CA PRO A 309 -6.98 21.72 12.22
C PRO A 309 -8.24 20.87 12.42
N ILE A 310 -8.19 19.93 13.39
CA ILE A 310 -9.29 18.98 13.63
C ILE A 310 -10.64 19.67 13.90
N ALA A 311 -10.64 20.78 14.63
CA ALA A 311 -11.86 21.56 14.93
C ALA A 311 -12.50 22.09 13.62
N LYS A 312 -11.70 22.67 12.72
CA LYS A 312 -12.17 23.12 11.40
C LYS A 312 -12.70 21.96 10.57
N ARG A 313 -11.99 20.81 10.58
CA ARG A 313 -12.46 19.63 9.86
C ARG A 313 -13.79 19.10 10.42
N GLY A 314 -13.98 19.15 11.74
CA GLY A 314 -15.26 18.83 12.38
C GLY A 314 -16.41 19.67 11.83
N THR A 315 -16.24 20.99 11.73
CA THR A 315 -17.22 21.91 11.12
C THR A 315 -17.48 21.56 9.66
N LEU A 316 -16.40 21.25 8.89
CA LEU A 316 -16.53 20.88 7.50
C LEU A 316 -17.24 19.54 7.31
N TYR A 317 -17.05 18.53 8.21
CA TYR A 317 -17.83 17.29 8.16
C TYR A 317 -19.30 17.51 8.55
N ALA A 318 -19.59 18.47 9.40
CA ALA A 318 -20.96 18.79 9.80
C ALA A 318 -21.74 19.61 8.76
N SER A 319 -21.09 20.19 7.74
CA SER A 319 -21.76 20.97 6.68
C SER A 319 -22.56 20.06 5.74
N ASP A 320 -23.60 20.64 5.12
CA ASP A 320 -24.43 19.95 4.14
C ASP A 320 -23.81 20.07 2.74
N SER A 321 -22.89 19.19 2.42
CA SER A 321 -22.24 19.11 1.11
C SER A 321 -22.34 17.69 0.56
N PHE A 322 -22.70 17.57 -0.71
CA PHE A 322 -22.84 16.27 -1.39
C PHE A 322 -21.51 15.49 -1.46
N TYR A 323 -20.43 16.21 -1.81
CA TYR A 323 -19.08 15.62 -1.81
C TYR A 323 -18.23 16.22 -0.69
N LYS A 324 -17.58 15.34 0.08
CA LYS A 324 -16.46 15.75 0.96
C LYS A 324 -15.17 15.10 0.49
N ILE A 325 -14.12 15.92 0.37
CA ILE A 325 -12.85 15.52 -0.22
C ILE A 325 -11.77 15.62 0.85
N THR A 326 -11.20 14.48 1.22
CA THR A 326 -10.13 14.40 2.22
C THR A 326 -8.91 13.64 1.69
N ASN A 327 -7.87 13.48 2.50
CA ASN A 327 -6.67 12.76 2.12
C ASN A 327 -6.36 11.61 3.10
N TYR A 328 -5.66 10.59 2.60
CA TYR A 328 -5.32 9.38 3.35
C TYR A 328 -4.61 9.63 4.69
N GLU A 329 -3.83 10.70 4.78
CA GLU A 329 -3.00 11.03 5.95
C GLU A 329 -3.81 11.44 7.17
N VAL A 330 -5.02 11.95 6.99
CA VAL A 330 -5.88 12.40 8.10
C VAL A 330 -6.98 11.41 8.48
N VAL A 331 -7.33 10.47 7.62
CA VAL A 331 -8.42 9.49 7.84
C VAL A 331 -8.37 8.86 9.23
N HIS A 332 -7.17 8.48 9.70
CA HIS A 332 -7.03 7.83 11.00
C HIS A 332 -7.39 8.72 12.20
N ARG A 333 -7.36 10.03 12.04
CA ARG A 333 -7.76 11.02 13.06
C ARG A 333 -9.21 11.41 12.97
N ASP A 334 -9.80 11.23 11.79
CA ASP A 334 -11.14 11.69 11.46
C ASP A 334 -12.17 10.54 11.41
N LEU A 335 -11.80 9.32 11.87
CA LEU A 335 -12.70 8.15 11.81
C LEU A 335 -14.07 8.42 12.42
N ASP A 336 -14.09 9.01 13.62
CA ASP A 336 -15.34 9.30 14.31
C ASP A 336 -16.15 10.41 13.62
N LEU A 337 -15.48 11.43 13.06
CA LEU A 337 -16.12 12.48 12.29
C LEU A 337 -16.74 11.95 10.99
N ILE A 338 -16.01 11.07 10.30
CA ILE A 338 -16.48 10.40 9.09
C ILE A 338 -17.65 9.48 9.41
N ALA A 339 -17.55 8.68 10.48
CA ALA A 339 -18.63 7.80 10.93
C ALA A 339 -19.87 8.59 11.32
N GLY A 340 -19.75 9.74 11.98
CA GLY A 340 -20.85 10.61 12.31
C GLY A 340 -21.56 11.24 11.09
N TRP A 341 -20.79 11.52 10.02
CA TRP A 341 -21.36 12.02 8.76
C TRP A 341 -22.01 10.91 7.93
N MET A 342 -21.66 9.64 8.15
CA MET A 342 -22.23 8.45 7.50
C MET A 342 -22.19 8.52 5.97
N PRO A 343 -21.02 8.46 5.31
CA PRO A 343 -20.95 8.46 3.86
C PRO A 343 -21.66 7.22 3.28
N GLU A 344 -22.51 7.43 2.30
CA GLU A 344 -23.18 6.33 1.59
C GLU A 344 -22.26 5.71 0.54
N MET A 345 -21.33 6.51 -0.02
CA MET A 345 -20.33 6.07 -0.96
C MET A 345 -18.95 6.59 -0.60
N ILE A 346 -17.93 5.74 -0.73
CA ILE A 346 -16.52 6.13 -0.58
C ILE A 346 -15.80 5.89 -1.90
N ILE A 347 -15.11 6.93 -2.38
CA ILE A 347 -14.21 6.87 -3.54
C ILE A 347 -12.76 6.91 -3.03
N LEU A 348 -11.97 5.92 -3.38
CA LEU A 348 -10.52 5.92 -3.14
C LEU A 348 -9.79 6.21 -4.44
N ASP A 349 -9.12 7.35 -4.52
CA ASP A 349 -8.28 7.67 -5.69
C ASP A 349 -6.80 7.39 -5.39
N GLU A 350 -6.07 6.93 -6.41
CA GLU A 350 -4.69 6.45 -6.31
C GLU A 350 -4.54 5.40 -5.17
N ALA A 351 -5.38 4.37 -5.24
CA ALA A 351 -5.54 3.39 -4.17
C ALA A 351 -4.30 2.53 -3.89
N GLN A 352 -3.24 2.60 -4.70
CA GLN A 352 -1.93 2.04 -4.34
C GLN A 352 -1.39 2.62 -3.02
N ARG A 353 -1.98 3.71 -2.50
CA ARG A 353 -1.68 4.24 -1.17
C ARG A 353 -2.04 3.29 -0.02
N ILE A 354 -2.98 2.35 -0.24
CA ILE A 354 -3.39 1.34 0.75
C ILE A 354 -2.90 -0.08 0.42
N LYS A 355 -2.02 -0.26 -0.57
CA LYS A 355 -1.49 -1.57 -0.98
C LYS A 355 -0.75 -2.33 0.12
N ASN A 356 -0.12 -1.63 1.06
CA ASN A 356 0.51 -2.24 2.22
C ASN A 356 -0.47 -2.28 3.40
N TRP A 357 -1.11 -3.43 3.59
CA TRP A 357 -2.12 -3.68 4.63
C TRP A 357 -1.63 -3.47 6.08
N LYS A 358 -0.31 -3.48 6.31
CA LYS A 358 0.28 -3.26 7.65
C LYS A 358 0.34 -1.79 8.05
N THR A 359 0.21 -0.87 7.11
CA THR A 359 0.29 0.57 7.39
C THR A 359 -0.95 1.06 8.12
N ARG A 360 -0.76 2.03 9.05
CA ARG A 360 -1.85 2.70 9.75
C ARG A 360 -2.88 3.30 8.78
N ARG A 361 -2.41 3.86 7.66
CA ARG A 361 -3.24 4.39 6.59
C ARG A 361 -4.19 3.34 6.01
N ALA A 362 -3.66 2.19 5.58
CA ALA A 362 -4.48 1.11 5.04
C ALA A 362 -5.48 0.57 6.06
N GLN A 363 -5.02 0.35 7.31
CA GLN A 363 -5.88 -0.15 8.37
C GLN A 363 -7.03 0.81 8.70
N SER A 364 -6.75 2.12 8.76
CA SER A 364 -7.78 3.13 9.07
C SER A 364 -8.76 3.29 7.91
N THR A 365 -8.28 3.33 6.68
CA THR A 365 -9.17 3.39 5.51
C THR A 365 -10.11 2.18 5.43
N LYS A 366 -9.62 0.97 5.75
CA LYS A 366 -10.43 -0.26 5.75
C LYS A 366 -11.45 -0.38 6.90
N LYS A 367 -11.36 0.51 7.91
CA LYS A 367 -12.37 0.60 8.97
C LYS A 367 -13.59 1.43 8.57
N LEU A 368 -13.46 2.21 7.51
CA LEU A 368 -14.57 3.01 7.01
C LEU A 368 -15.63 2.10 6.40
N ASP A 369 -16.88 2.38 6.72
CA ASP A 369 -18.03 1.67 6.20
C ASP A 369 -18.84 2.56 5.24
N SER A 370 -19.38 1.96 4.18
CA SER A 370 -20.25 2.62 3.23
C SER A 370 -20.99 1.57 2.38
N LYS A 371 -22.21 1.88 1.97
CA LYS A 371 -22.99 1.00 1.11
C LYS A 371 -22.35 0.81 -0.26
N TYR A 372 -21.80 1.86 -0.83
CA TYR A 372 -21.14 1.88 -2.14
C TYR A 372 -19.67 2.23 -2.01
N ALA A 373 -18.85 1.69 -2.88
CA ALA A 373 -17.42 2.01 -2.94
C ALA A 373 -16.88 1.97 -4.36
N LEU A 374 -16.06 2.94 -4.70
CA LEU A 374 -15.34 2.99 -5.97
C LEU A 374 -13.86 3.22 -5.72
N VAL A 375 -13.05 2.31 -6.20
CA VAL A 375 -11.60 2.39 -6.10
C VAL A 375 -11.02 2.72 -7.46
N LEU A 376 -10.18 3.75 -7.51
CA LEU A 376 -9.52 4.21 -8.72
C LEU A 376 -8.01 4.00 -8.58
N THR A 377 -7.41 3.31 -9.53
CA THR A 377 -5.95 3.16 -9.60
C THR A 377 -5.52 2.81 -11.00
N GLY A 378 -4.39 3.34 -11.47
CA GLY A 378 -3.80 2.92 -12.74
C GLY A 378 -2.90 1.69 -12.58
N THR A 379 -2.53 1.36 -11.35
CA THR A 379 -1.57 0.29 -11.04
C THR A 379 -1.98 -0.47 -9.77
N PRO A 380 -3.02 -1.33 -9.84
CA PRO A 380 -3.49 -2.08 -8.67
C PRO A 380 -2.48 -3.13 -8.19
N LEU A 381 -1.53 -3.52 -9.03
CA LEU A 381 -0.48 -4.48 -8.74
C LEU A 381 0.86 -3.92 -9.22
N GLU A 382 1.81 -3.68 -8.33
CA GLU A 382 3.14 -3.21 -8.70
C GLU A 382 4.25 -4.25 -8.45
N ASN A 383 4.20 -4.94 -7.31
CA ASN A 383 5.28 -5.83 -6.92
C ASN A 383 4.84 -7.19 -6.36
N ARG A 384 3.64 -7.29 -5.80
CA ARG A 384 3.19 -8.47 -5.05
C ARG A 384 1.69 -8.68 -5.11
N LEU A 385 1.27 -9.94 -5.11
CA LEU A 385 -0.15 -10.29 -5.05
C LEU A 385 -0.83 -9.79 -3.76
N GLU A 386 -0.11 -9.67 -2.64
CA GLU A 386 -0.63 -9.11 -1.39
C GLU A 386 -1.08 -7.65 -1.53
N GLU A 387 -0.46 -6.90 -2.46
CA GLU A 387 -0.85 -5.50 -2.76
C GLU A 387 -2.24 -5.45 -3.38
N LEU A 388 -2.50 -6.32 -4.36
CA LEU A 388 -3.82 -6.45 -5.01
C LEU A 388 -4.87 -6.91 -3.99
N HIS A 389 -4.57 -7.95 -3.20
CA HIS A 389 -5.46 -8.42 -2.14
C HIS A 389 -5.84 -7.28 -1.17
N SER A 390 -4.87 -6.47 -0.76
CA SER A 390 -5.11 -5.35 0.15
C SER A 390 -6.04 -4.28 -0.44
N ILE A 391 -5.97 -4.01 -1.74
CA ILE A 391 -6.85 -3.07 -2.42
C ILE A 391 -8.25 -3.67 -2.61
N VAL A 392 -8.32 -4.91 -3.07
CA VAL A 392 -9.59 -5.62 -3.31
C VAL A 392 -10.39 -5.82 -2.02
N GLU A 393 -9.72 -6.01 -0.88
CA GLU A 393 -10.36 -6.15 0.43
C GLU A 393 -11.22 -4.93 0.81
N PHE A 394 -10.91 -3.73 0.32
CA PHE A 394 -11.76 -2.56 0.50
C PHE A 394 -13.04 -2.62 -0.34
N VAL A 395 -12.96 -3.18 -1.55
CA VAL A 395 -14.11 -3.36 -2.43
C VAL A 395 -15.00 -4.51 -1.95
N ASP A 396 -14.40 -5.68 -1.78
CA ASP A 396 -15.06 -6.89 -1.31
C ASP A 396 -14.05 -7.77 -0.55
N ARG A 397 -14.18 -7.77 0.78
CA ARG A 397 -13.27 -8.50 1.67
C ARG A 397 -13.31 -10.03 1.53
N PHE A 398 -14.32 -10.55 0.87
CA PHE A 398 -14.50 -12.00 0.69
C PHE A 398 -14.05 -12.48 -0.69
N ARG A 399 -13.85 -11.57 -1.64
CA ARG A 399 -13.65 -11.88 -3.07
C ARG A 399 -12.45 -12.79 -3.34
N LEU A 400 -11.31 -12.49 -2.78
CA LEU A 400 -10.07 -13.26 -2.95
C LEU A 400 -9.86 -14.30 -1.83
N GLY A 401 -10.82 -14.45 -0.91
CA GLY A 401 -10.67 -15.31 0.25
C GLY A 401 -9.61 -14.83 1.25
N PRO A 402 -9.29 -15.65 2.25
CA PRO A 402 -8.28 -15.30 3.25
C PRO A 402 -6.89 -15.27 2.64
N MET A 403 -6.08 -14.29 3.05
CA MET A 403 -4.71 -14.07 2.54
C MET A 403 -3.86 -15.35 2.51
N PHE A 404 -3.94 -16.21 3.55
CA PHE A 404 -3.13 -17.42 3.60
C PHE A 404 -3.49 -18.44 2.52
N ARG A 405 -4.79 -18.56 2.14
CA ARG A 405 -5.26 -19.43 1.05
C ARG A 405 -4.91 -18.80 -0.29
N TYR A 406 -5.20 -17.53 -0.49
CA TYR A 406 -4.89 -16.78 -1.70
C TYR A 406 -3.40 -16.89 -2.07
N LEU A 407 -2.51 -16.74 -1.08
CA LEU A 407 -1.08 -16.88 -1.32
C LEU A 407 -0.67 -18.34 -1.60
N ALA A 408 -1.26 -19.30 -0.91
CA ALA A 408 -0.97 -20.72 -1.13
C ALA A 408 -1.44 -21.21 -2.51
N GLU A 409 -2.51 -20.64 -3.05
CA GLU A 409 -3.09 -20.98 -4.36
C GLU A 409 -2.39 -20.31 -5.53
N HIS A 410 -1.60 -19.26 -5.27
CA HIS A 410 -1.03 -18.42 -6.34
C HIS A 410 0.48 -18.17 -6.23
N GLN A 411 1.15 -18.71 -5.21
CA GLN A 411 2.59 -18.55 -5.03
C GLN A 411 3.35 -19.84 -5.19
N HIS A 412 4.40 -19.82 -5.98
CA HIS A 412 5.45 -20.84 -5.93
C HIS A 412 6.42 -20.51 -4.79
N ILE A 413 6.64 -21.46 -3.91
CA ILE A 413 7.49 -21.33 -2.73
C ILE A 413 8.61 -22.35 -2.82
N ASP A 414 9.87 -21.95 -2.59
CA ASP A 414 11.00 -22.86 -2.49
C ASP A 414 11.01 -23.63 -1.16
N GLU A 415 11.92 -24.61 -1.02
CA GLU A 415 12.09 -25.41 0.21
C GLU A 415 12.39 -24.56 1.44
N GLY A 416 12.96 -23.37 1.27
CA GLY A 416 13.22 -22.39 2.32
C GLY A 416 12.00 -21.54 2.70
N GLY A 417 10.83 -21.74 2.06
CA GLY A 417 9.63 -20.94 2.30
C GLY A 417 9.63 -19.58 1.60
N LYS A 418 10.46 -19.39 0.57
CA LYS A 418 10.60 -18.14 -0.19
C LYS A 418 9.74 -18.19 -1.45
N VAL A 419 9.06 -17.09 -1.76
CA VAL A 419 8.28 -16.95 -3.00
C VAL A 419 9.22 -16.83 -4.18
N ILE A 420 9.17 -17.80 -5.08
CA ILE A 420 9.98 -17.89 -6.31
C ILE A 420 9.16 -17.62 -7.58
N GLY A 421 7.84 -17.54 -7.48
CA GLY A 421 6.98 -17.27 -8.62
C GLY A 421 5.52 -17.10 -8.23
N TYR A 422 4.72 -16.84 -9.23
CA TYR A 422 3.27 -16.81 -9.16
C TYR A 422 2.69 -17.66 -10.29
N HIS A 423 1.57 -18.32 -10.01
CA HIS A 423 0.83 -19.15 -10.96
C HIS A 423 -0.66 -18.92 -10.83
N ASN A 424 -1.45 -19.47 -11.77
CA ASN A 424 -2.91 -19.35 -11.80
C ASN A 424 -3.39 -17.88 -11.74
N LEU A 425 -2.72 -17.01 -12.48
CA LEU A 425 -3.03 -15.57 -12.50
C LEU A 425 -4.36 -15.29 -13.21
N SER A 426 -4.71 -16.13 -14.19
CA SER A 426 -6.02 -16.11 -14.87
C SER A 426 -7.17 -16.41 -13.90
N GLY A 427 -6.96 -17.25 -12.90
CA GLY A 427 -7.93 -17.51 -11.82
C GLY A 427 -8.22 -16.26 -10.99
N ILE A 428 -7.19 -15.46 -10.71
CA ILE A 428 -7.36 -14.16 -10.04
C ILE A 428 -8.17 -13.21 -10.92
N ALA A 429 -7.80 -13.07 -12.20
CA ALA A 429 -8.49 -12.20 -13.16
C ALA A 429 -9.98 -12.56 -13.25
N LYS A 430 -10.31 -13.85 -13.41
CA LYS A 430 -11.69 -14.35 -13.44
C LYS A 430 -12.46 -14.05 -12.15
N SER A 431 -11.81 -14.18 -11.00
CA SER A 431 -12.43 -13.86 -9.72
C SER A 431 -12.78 -12.37 -9.60
N LEU A 432 -12.00 -11.49 -10.24
CA LEU A 432 -12.20 -10.04 -10.19
C LEU A 432 -13.12 -9.47 -11.28
N GLU A 433 -13.44 -10.22 -12.31
CA GLU A 433 -14.20 -9.77 -13.49
C GLU A 433 -15.50 -9.02 -13.17
N SER A 434 -16.22 -9.41 -12.12
CA SER A 434 -17.47 -8.76 -11.72
C SER A 434 -17.32 -7.48 -10.91
N ILE A 435 -16.13 -7.16 -10.42
CA ILE A 435 -15.84 -5.98 -9.58
C ILE A 435 -14.71 -5.12 -10.11
N LEU A 436 -13.96 -5.58 -11.10
CA LEU A 436 -12.82 -4.87 -11.67
C LEU A 436 -13.03 -4.65 -13.16
N VAL A 437 -12.87 -3.42 -13.61
CA VAL A 437 -12.72 -3.08 -15.02
C VAL A 437 -11.34 -2.50 -15.27
N ARG A 438 -10.67 -2.97 -16.32
CA ARG A 438 -9.39 -2.47 -16.80
C ARG A 438 -9.38 -2.36 -18.29
N ARG A 439 -9.00 -1.19 -18.79
CA ARG A 439 -8.82 -0.92 -20.22
C ARG A 439 -7.48 -0.22 -20.41
N THR A 440 -6.81 -0.59 -21.47
CA THR A 440 -5.56 0.05 -21.88
C THR A 440 -5.82 1.19 -22.86
N LYS A 441 -4.92 2.16 -22.93
CA LYS A 441 -5.01 3.25 -23.92
C LYS A 441 -5.06 2.72 -25.33
N LYS A 442 -4.34 1.65 -25.63
CA LYS A 442 -4.30 1.03 -26.96
C LYS A 442 -5.65 0.46 -27.40
N GLU A 443 -6.45 -0.05 -26.47
CA GLU A 443 -7.76 -0.64 -26.77
C GLU A 443 -8.83 0.41 -27.03
N VAL A 444 -8.81 1.52 -26.30
CA VAL A 444 -9.96 2.45 -26.26
C VAL A 444 -9.72 3.77 -26.98
N LEU A 445 -8.48 4.14 -27.25
CA LEU A 445 -8.14 5.42 -27.83
C LEU A 445 -7.40 5.24 -29.15
N LYS A 446 -8.17 5.03 -30.22
CA LYS A 446 -7.62 5.03 -31.59
C LYS A 446 -7.14 6.42 -32.04
N GLU A 447 -7.55 7.46 -31.34
CA GLU A 447 -7.34 8.88 -31.71
C GLU A 447 -6.26 9.58 -30.85
N LEU A 448 -5.61 8.87 -29.88
CA LEU A 448 -4.49 9.48 -29.16
C LEU A 448 -3.33 9.69 -30.11
N PRO A 449 -2.74 10.90 -30.11
CA PRO A 449 -1.56 11.15 -30.91
C PRO A 449 -0.41 10.22 -30.54
N GLU A 450 0.46 9.98 -31.49
CA GLU A 450 1.60 9.09 -31.34
C GLU A 450 2.49 9.52 -30.15
N ARG A 451 2.98 8.54 -29.40
CA ARG A 451 3.98 8.71 -28.34
C ARG A 451 5.34 8.27 -28.89
N LEU A 452 6.22 9.23 -29.08
CA LEU A 452 7.59 9.03 -29.50
C LEU A 452 8.50 9.02 -28.26
N GLU A 453 9.04 7.86 -27.91
CA GLU A 453 9.91 7.70 -26.75
C GLU A 453 11.35 7.47 -27.20
N LYS A 454 12.29 8.27 -26.66
CA LYS A 454 13.71 8.17 -26.96
C LYS A 454 14.53 8.18 -25.68
N ASN A 455 15.42 7.20 -25.54
CA ASN A 455 16.45 7.23 -24.51
C ASN A 455 17.65 8.00 -25.04
N TYR A 456 18.03 9.06 -24.32
CA TYR A 456 19.14 9.93 -24.68
C TYR A 456 20.33 9.61 -23.76
N PHE A 457 21.35 8.97 -24.34
CA PHE A 457 22.52 8.55 -23.59
C PHE A 457 23.53 9.67 -23.47
N VAL A 458 23.83 10.07 -22.24
CA VAL A 458 24.74 11.18 -21.92
C VAL A 458 26.00 10.62 -21.26
N PRO A 459 27.19 10.97 -21.73
CA PRO A 459 28.43 10.57 -21.06
C PRO A 459 28.56 11.28 -19.70
N MET A 460 29.24 10.65 -18.75
CA MET A 460 29.61 11.26 -17.48
C MET A 460 30.98 11.91 -17.54
N THR A 461 31.19 12.98 -16.76
CA THR A 461 32.50 13.54 -16.49
C THR A 461 33.33 12.61 -15.61
N GLU A 462 34.65 12.78 -15.57
CA GLU A 462 35.50 11.97 -14.68
C GLU A 462 35.17 12.18 -13.23
N GLN A 463 34.81 13.40 -12.83
CA GLN A 463 34.41 13.74 -11.46
C GLN A 463 33.10 13.05 -11.06
N GLN A 464 32.11 13.04 -11.96
CA GLN A 464 30.88 12.27 -11.74
C GLN A 464 31.17 10.78 -11.64
N MET A 465 32.02 10.24 -12.53
CA MET A 465 32.36 8.82 -12.59
C MET A 465 33.07 8.40 -11.29
N LYS A 466 33.94 9.23 -10.74
CA LYS A 466 34.62 8.96 -9.46
C LYS A 466 33.61 8.71 -8.33
N TYR A 467 32.64 9.61 -8.13
CA TYR A 467 31.58 9.42 -7.13
C TYR A 467 30.72 8.18 -7.40
N HIS A 468 30.42 7.91 -8.66
CA HIS A 468 29.65 6.74 -9.05
C HIS A 468 30.41 5.45 -8.71
N GLU A 469 31.71 5.37 -9.02
CA GLU A 469 32.56 4.20 -8.82
C GLU A 469 32.78 3.90 -7.34
N GLU A 470 33.07 4.89 -6.52
CA GLU A 470 33.22 4.76 -5.05
C GLU A 470 31.97 4.11 -4.42
N ASN A 471 30.78 4.54 -4.87
CA ASN A 471 29.53 3.96 -4.41
C ASN A 471 29.27 2.59 -5.03
N ARG A 472 29.67 2.33 -6.28
CA ARG A 472 29.59 1.03 -6.95
C ARG A 472 30.41 -0.02 -6.22
N GLU A 473 31.63 0.29 -5.80
CA GLU A 473 32.46 -0.60 -4.98
C GLU A 473 31.79 -0.95 -3.65
N THR A 474 31.15 0.02 -3.03
CA THR A 474 30.39 -0.21 -1.79
C THR A 474 29.21 -1.14 -2.04
N VAL A 475 28.47 -0.95 -3.13
CA VAL A 475 27.37 -1.85 -3.56
C VAL A 475 27.95 -3.25 -3.84
N ALA A 476 29.02 -3.37 -4.61
CA ALA A 476 29.65 -4.66 -4.95
C ALA A 476 30.08 -5.43 -3.69
N ARG A 477 30.68 -4.76 -2.70
CA ARG A 477 31.06 -5.34 -1.41
C ARG A 477 29.85 -5.91 -0.66
N ILE A 478 28.75 -5.18 -0.62
CA ILE A 478 27.52 -5.62 0.06
C ILE A 478 26.83 -6.75 -0.72
N VAL A 479 26.85 -6.71 -2.06
CA VAL A 479 26.36 -7.79 -2.90
C VAL A 479 27.15 -9.07 -2.69
N ALA A 480 28.50 -8.98 -2.64
CA ALA A 480 29.36 -10.13 -2.35
C ALA A 480 29.08 -10.71 -0.95
N LYS A 481 28.89 -9.85 0.06
CA LYS A 481 28.50 -10.28 1.41
C LYS A 481 27.15 -11.01 1.38
N TRP A 482 26.17 -10.47 0.68
CA TRP A 482 24.86 -11.09 0.53
C TRP A 482 24.94 -12.43 -0.22
N ARG A 483 25.72 -12.52 -1.29
CA ARG A 483 25.93 -13.80 -2.04
C ARG A 483 26.51 -14.88 -1.12
N ARG A 484 27.44 -14.49 -0.23
CA ARG A 484 28.10 -15.42 0.69
C ARG A 484 27.20 -15.88 1.84
N PHE A 485 26.43 -15.00 2.44
CA PHE A 485 25.69 -15.25 3.68
C PHE A 485 24.17 -15.38 3.50
N GLY A 486 23.61 -14.98 2.36
CA GLY A 486 22.17 -15.04 2.07
C GLY A 486 21.30 -14.03 2.86
N PHE A 487 21.89 -13.20 3.71
CA PHE A 487 21.20 -12.15 4.45
C PHE A 487 22.04 -10.88 4.56
N LEU A 488 21.38 -9.75 4.84
CA LEU A 488 22.01 -8.47 5.15
C LEU A 488 21.42 -7.94 6.46
N CYS A 489 22.28 -7.44 7.36
CA CYS A 489 21.81 -6.72 8.53
C CYS A 489 21.19 -5.36 8.13
N GLU A 490 20.47 -4.72 9.05
CA GLU A 490 19.80 -3.44 8.79
C GLU A 490 20.82 -2.35 8.38
N THR A 491 22.00 -2.36 8.99
CA THR A 491 23.08 -1.42 8.65
C THR A 491 23.54 -1.61 7.20
N ASP A 492 23.81 -2.85 6.77
CA ASP A 492 24.20 -3.13 5.39
C ASP A 492 23.11 -2.72 4.40
N GLN A 493 21.83 -2.99 4.72
CA GLN A 493 20.70 -2.57 3.90
C GLN A 493 20.62 -1.05 3.76
N ARG A 494 20.85 -0.33 4.85
CA ARG A 494 20.88 1.14 4.86
C ARG A 494 22.02 1.69 4.02
N ILE A 495 23.24 1.16 4.20
CA ILE A 495 24.42 1.57 3.42
C ILE A 495 24.19 1.30 1.93
N LEU A 496 23.66 0.12 1.59
CA LEU A 496 23.29 -0.23 0.22
C LEU A 496 22.33 0.79 -0.41
N MET A 497 21.28 1.14 0.32
CA MET A 497 20.29 2.11 -0.19
C MET A 497 20.89 3.50 -0.41
N ILE A 498 21.76 3.94 0.50
CA ILE A 498 22.47 5.21 0.36
C ILE A 498 23.41 5.16 -0.85
N ALA A 499 24.23 4.13 -0.98
CA ALA A 499 25.16 3.99 -2.10
C ALA A 499 24.44 3.95 -3.45
N LEU A 500 23.36 3.19 -3.58
CA LEU A 500 22.54 3.18 -4.79
C LEU A 500 21.91 4.54 -5.12
N GLN A 501 21.51 5.27 -4.10
CA GLN A 501 20.97 6.62 -4.27
C GLN A 501 22.08 7.59 -4.71
N ASN A 502 23.25 7.51 -4.11
CA ASN A 502 24.41 8.33 -4.48
C ASN A 502 24.87 8.06 -5.92
N MET A 503 24.91 6.78 -6.34
CA MET A 503 25.20 6.43 -7.75
C MET A 503 24.21 7.10 -8.72
N ARG A 504 22.93 7.13 -8.40
CA ARG A 504 21.93 7.80 -9.23
C ARG A 504 22.04 9.32 -9.18
N MET A 505 22.36 9.89 -8.02
CA MET A 505 22.56 11.33 -7.85
C MET A 505 23.76 11.83 -8.65
N SER A 506 24.88 11.08 -8.64
CA SER A 506 26.06 11.40 -9.44
C SER A 506 25.79 11.39 -10.95
N CYS A 507 24.80 10.59 -11.43
CA CYS A 507 24.37 10.61 -12.83
C CYS A 507 23.80 11.96 -13.27
N ASN A 508 23.24 12.75 -12.36
CA ASN A 508 22.72 14.09 -12.70
C ASN A 508 23.81 15.15 -12.54
N SER A 509 24.42 15.26 -11.37
CA SER A 509 25.54 16.17 -11.07
C SER A 509 26.19 15.82 -9.73
N THR A 510 27.48 16.18 -9.58
CA THR A 510 28.19 16.12 -8.30
C THR A 510 27.55 17.03 -7.24
N TYR A 511 26.91 18.11 -7.64
CA TYR A 511 26.18 19.03 -6.75
C TYR A 511 25.13 18.36 -5.86
N LEU A 512 24.54 17.27 -6.33
CA LEU A 512 23.58 16.54 -5.53
C LEU A 512 24.23 15.86 -4.32
N LEU A 513 25.53 15.60 -4.38
CA LEU A 513 26.31 14.91 -3.35
C LEU A 513 27.07 15.88 -2.44
N ASP A 514 27.84 16.82 -3.02
CA ASP A 514 28.73 17.71 -2.28
C ASP A 514 28.19 19.13 -2.04
N LYS A 515 27.13 19.52 -2.75
CA LYS A 515 26.53 20.86 -2.68
C LYS A 515 27.49 22.01 -3.04
N LYS A 516 28.55 21.71 -3.75
CA LYS A 516 29.60 22.69 -4.09
C LYS A 516 29.96 22.71 -5.56
N THR A 517 30.05 21.52 -6.18
CA THR A 517 30.55 21.38 -7.54
C THR A 517 29.46 20.96 -8.50
N ASP A 518 29.39 21.57 -9.66
CA ASP A 518 28.47 21.16 -10.73
C ASP A 518 29.24 20.66 -11.94
N TYR A 519 29.52 19.37 -11.97
CA TYR A 519 30.12 18.69 -13.13
C TYR A 519 29.08 17.88 -13.93
N GLY A 520 27.79 18.23 -13.84
CA GLY A 520 26.71 17.51 -14.52
C GLY A 520 26.57 17.90 -15.98
N VAL A 521 26.66 16.93 -16.90
CA VAL A 521 26.46 17.15 -18.35
C VAL A 521 25.00 17.17 -18.74
N LYS A 522 24.13 16.44 -18.02
CA LYS A 522 22.69 16.31 -18.36
C LYS A 522 21.94 17.66 -18.39
N ALA A 523 22.35 18.63 -17.55
CA ALA A 523 21.71 19.93 -17.51
C ALA A 523 21.98 20.72 -18.81
N ASP A 524 23.21 20.67 -19.30
CA ASP A 524 23.61 21.34 -20.53
C ASP A 524 23.00 20.66 -21.76
N GLU A 525 22.96 19.33 -21.78
CA GLU A 525 22.28 18.56 -22.83
C GLU A 525 20.76 18.82 -22.84
N LEU A 526 20.16 19.06 -21.66
CA LEU A 526 18.76 19.50 -21.61
C LEU A 526 18.57 20.83 -22.31
N MET A 527 19.47 21.80 -22.12
CA MET A 527 19.36 23.11 -22.80
C MET A 527 19.37 22.93 -24.33
N ALA A 528 20.24 22.08 -24.84
CA ALA A 528 20.29 21.77 -26.30
C ALA A 528 18.97 21.10 -26.76
N VAL A 529 18.42 20.14 -25.97
CA VAL A 529 17.12 19.54 -26.31
C VAL A 529 15.98 20.57 -26.24
N LEU A 530 16.02 21.51 -25.31
CA LEU A 530 15.02 22.57 -25.20
C LEU A 530 15.09 23.53 -26.41
N GLU A 531 16.27 23.89 -26.90
CA GLU A 531 16.44 24.72 -28.08
C GLU A 531 15.81 24.04 -29.29
N GLU A 532 16.13 22.77 -29.56
CA GLU A 532 15.52 21.98 -30.65
C GLU A 532 13.98 21.93 -30.53
N VAL A 533 13.48 21.65 -29.32
CA VAL A 533 12.02 21.54 -29.09
C VAL A 533 11.33 22.91 -29.23
N PHE A 534 12.03 24.01 -28.93
CA PHE A 534 11.49 25.35 -29.01
C PHE A 534 11.56 26.00 -30.37
N GLU A 535 12.17 25.36 -31.36
CA GLU A 535 12.03 25.77 -32.77
C GLU A 535 10.53 25.86 -33.17
N ARG A 536 9.70 25.05 -32.54
CA ARG A 536 8.25 25.17 -32.65
C ARG A 536 7.71 26.11 -31.59
N PRO A 537 7.09 27.28 -32.01
CA PRO A 537 6.72 28.32 -31.06
C PRO A 537 5.73 27.91 -29.97
N ASP A 538 4.84 26.98 -30.27
CA ASP A 538 3.77 26.55 -29.33
C ASP A 538 4.15 25.37 -28.45
N THR A 539 5.37 24.88 -28.47
CA THR A 539 5.77 23.70 -27.72
C THR A 539 6.09 24.08 -26.29
N LYS A 540 5.46 23.39 -25.35
CA LYS A 540 5.77 23.45 -23.91
C LYS A 540 6.34 22.12 -23.46
N VAL A 541 7.26 22.17 -22.49
CA VAL A 541 8.01 21.01 -22.01
C VAL A 541 7.80 20.84 -20.50
N VAL A 542 7.62 19.60 -20.06
CA VAL A 542 7.63 19.24 -18.66
C VAL A 542 8.88 18.43 -18.36
N VAL A 543 9.66 18.87 -17.38
CA VAL A 543 10.91 18.24 -16.97
C VAL A 543 10.72 17.63 -15.58
N PHE A 544 10.95 16.33 -15.47
CA PHE A 544 10.87 15.61 -14.21
C PHE A 544 12.23 15.22 -13.67
N SER A 545 12.42 15.41 -12.39
CA SER A 545 13.51 14.79 -11.61
C SER A 545 13.04 14.42 -10.22
N GLN A 546 13.57 13.34 -9.67
CA GLN A 546 13.31 12.92 -8.29
C GLN A 546 13.87 13.93 -7.28
N TRP A 547 14.98 14.61 -7.63
CA TRP A 547 15.73 15.46 -6.72
C TRP A 547 15.52 16.95 -6.98
N LEU A 548 15.24 17.68 -5.90
CA LEU A 548 15.12 19.14 -5.97
C LEU A 548 16.45 19.81 -6.36
N GLY A 549 17.59 19.25 -5.93
CA GLY A 549 18.90 19.76 -6.33
C GLY A 549 19.19 19.72 -7.84
N THR A 550 18.59 18.76 -8.59
CA THR A 550 18.64 18.80 -10.07
C THR A 550 17.90 20.03 -10.59
N HIS A 551 16.74 20.34 -10.00
CA HIS A 551 16.00 21.53 -10.43
C HIS A 551 16.73 22.82 -10.07
N GLU A 552 17.43 22.89 -8.94
CA GLU A 552 18.29 24.05 -8.58
C GLU A 552 19.30 24.33 -9.68
N ILE A 553 20.03 23.30 -10.16
CA ILE A 553 20.97 23.43 -11.29
C ILE A 553 20.26 23.90 -12.58
N LEU A 554 19.08 23.34 -12.86
CA LEU A 554 18.33 23.70 -14.05
C LEU A 554 17.80 25.13 -14.00
N LEU A 555 17.51 25.67 -12.81
CA LEU A 555 17.11 27.07 -12.65
C LEU A 555 18.23 28.03 -13.11
N ASP A 556 19.45 27.79 -12.63
CA ASP A 556 20.62 28.61 -13.00
C ASP A 556 20.85 28.59 -14.51
N ARG A 557 20.67 27.42 -15.17
CA ARG A 557 20.78 27.31 -16.64
C ARG A 557 19.65 28.05 -17.35
N LEU A 558 18.38 27.85 -16.94
CA LEU A 558 17.23 28.49 -17.56
C LEU A 558 17.28 30.02 -17.43
N GLU A 559 17.74 30.54 -16.30
CA GLU A 559 17.97 31.97 -16.08
C GLU A 559 19.06 32.53 -17.01
N SER A 560 20.17 31.80 -17.16
CA SER A 560 21.25 32.20 -18.10
C SER A 560 20.74 32.28 -19.56
N TYR A 561 19.84 31.36 -19.95
CA TYR A 561 19.22 31.36 -21.28
C TYR A 561 17.95 32.25 -21.38
N LYS A 562 17.63 33.01 -20.33
CA LYS A 562 16.46 33.91 -20.21
C LYS A 562 15.15 33.20 -20.55
N ARG A 563 14.99 31.95 -20.08
CA ARG A 563 13.79 31.14 -20.31
C ARG A 563 12.87 31.20 -19.09
N ASN A 564 11.60 31.55 -19.31
CA ASN A 564 10.60 31.54 -18.26
C ASN A 564 10.19 30.11 -17.91
N TYR A 565 10.07 29.82 -16.63
CA TYR A 565 9.77 28.52 -16.09
C TYR A 565 8.77 28.57 -14.92
N VAL A 566 8.21 27.42 -14.59
CA VAL A 566 7.49 27.15 -13.34
C VAL A 566 8.20 26.00 -12.61
N LEU A 567 8.55 26.20 -11.35
CA LEU A 567 9.04 25.12 -10.49
C LEU A 567 7.91 24.62 -9.58
N PHE A 568 7.67 23.30 -9.62
CA PHE A 568 6.57 22.65 -8.90
C PHE A 568 7.07 21.47 -8.06
N HIS A 569 6.94 21.54 -6.75
CA HIS A 569 7.40 20.48 -5.84
C HIS A 569 6.45 20.30 -4.64
N GLY A 570 6.64 19.20 -3.89
CA GLY A 570 5.73 18.79 -2.81
C GLY A 570 5.59 19.78 -1.65
N ARG A 571 6.56 20.68 -1.43
CA ARG A 571 6.53 21.68 -0.35
C ARG A 571 5.72 22.94 -0.68
N ILE A 572 5.27 23.13 -1.93
CA ILE A 572 4.49 24.32 -2.32
C ILE A 572 3.09 24.22 -1.72
N PRO A 573 2.60 25.27 -1.04
CA PRO A 573 1.24 25.35 -0.50
C PRO A 573 0.17 25.19 -1.59
N GLY A 574 -0.97 24.57 -1.25
CA GLY A 574 -2.04 24.25 -2.19
C GLY A 574 -2.57 25.44 -3.00
N ALA A 575 -2.72 26.62 -2.39
CA ALA A 575 -3.17 27.82 -3.07
C ALA A 575 -2.20 28.25 -4.18
N LYS A 576 -0.89 28.34 -3.90
CA LYS A 576 0.14 28.71 -4.89
C LYS A 576 0.27 27.70 -6.03
N ARG A 577 -0.08 26.43 -5.80
CA ARG A 577 -0.06 25.40 -6.85
C ARG A 577 -0.98 25.73 -8.01
N LYS A 578 -2.17 26.26 -7.73
CA LYS A 578 -3.14 26.64 -8.75
C LYS A 578 -2.61 27.77 -9.65
N ASP A 579 -1.99 28.75 -9.05
CA ASP A 579 -1.45 29.91 -9.77
C ASP A 579 -0.30 29.50 -10.67
N LEU A 580 0.61 28.65 -10.22
CA LEU A 580 1.71 28.10 -11.02
C LEU A 580 1.20 27.28 -12.22
N ILE A 581 0.17 26.44 -12.01
CA ILE A 581 -0.45 25.68 -13.11
C ILE A 581 -1.13 26.62 -14.10
N ARG A 582 -1.82 27.64 -13.61
CA ARG A 582 -2.48 28.65 -14.46
C ARG A 582 -1.45 29.44 -15.25
N GLN A 583 -0.36 29.86 -14.64
CA GLN A 583 0.76 30.53 -15.31
C GLN A 583 1.31 29.64 -16.45
N PHE A 584 1.65 28.39 -16.16
CA PHE A 584 2.15 27.49 -17.21
C PHE A 584 1.15 27.26 -18.34
N LYS A 585 -0.15 27.21 -18.03
CA LYS A 585 -1.19 27.01 -19.06
C LYS A 585 -1.39 28.23 -19.94
N ASN A 586 -1.51 29.40 -19.33
CA ASN A 586 -2.02 30.59 -19.99
C ASN A 586 -0.93 31.54 -20.49
N ASP A 587 0.26 31.53 -19.89
CA ASP A 587 1.38 32.36 -20.35
C ASP A 587 2.13 31.67 -21.49
N PRO A 588 2.08 32.23 -22.74
CA PRO A 588 2.83 31.70 -23.88
C PRO A 588 4.35 31.75 -23.66
N GLY A 589 4.84 32.72 -22.90
CA GLY A 589 6.26 32.87 -22.59
C GLY A 589 6.78 31.82 -21.60
N CYS A 590 5.90 31.27 -20.76
CA CYS A 590 6.25 30.22 -19.82
C CYS A 590 6.18 28.84 -20.48
N ARG A 591 7.32 28.36 -20.99
CA ARG A 591 7.38 27.14 -21.80
C ARG A 591 7.97 25.93 -21.09
N VAL A 592 8.56 26.10 -19.90
CA VAL A 592 9.18 25.05 -19.09
C VAL A 592 8.43 24.84 -17.79
N PHE A 593 8.09 23.60 -17.47
CA PHE A 593 7.51 23.19 -16.18
C PHE A 593 8.42 22.16 -15.52
N LEU A 594 9.11 22.55 -14.45
CA LEU A 594 9.97 21.68 -13.66
C LEU A 594 9.15 21.03 -12.55
N SER A 595 9.22 19.71 -12.39
CA SER A 595 8.45 19.00 -11.37
C SER A 595 9.20 17.86 -10.72
N THR A 596 9.05 17.74 -9.41
CA THR A 596 9.41 16.49 -8.71
C THR A 596 8.25 15.48 -8.76
N ASP A 597 8.55 14.18 -8.59
CA ASP A 597 7.51 13.14 -8.55
C ASP A 597 6.41 13.43 -7.53
N ALA A 598 6.79 13.90 -6.33
CA ALA A 598 5.85 14.24 -5.26
C ALA A 598 4.96 15.45 -5.60
N GLY A 599 5.48 16.39 -6.38
CA GLY A 599 4.74 17.56 -6.87
C GLY A 599 3.82 17.23 -8.03
N GLY A 600 4.27 16.35 -8.91
CA GLY A 600 3.61 16.04 -10.18
C GLY A 600 2.37 15.12 -10.09
N VAL A 601 2.03 14.56 -8.93
CA VAL A 601 0.90 13.62 -8.80
C VAL A 601 -0.42 14.30 -9.15
N GLY A 602 -1.12 13.75 -10.15
CA GLY A 602 -2.47 14.15 -10.56
C GLY A 602 -2.59 15.38 -11.45
N LEU A 603 -1.52 16.11 -11.74
CA LEU A 603 -1.57 17.32 -12.56
C LEU A 603 -2.05 17.03 -13.98
N ASN A 604 -2.81 17.98 -14.53
CA ASN A 604 -3.20 17.99 -15.95
C ASN A 604 -2.34 19.02 -16.71
N LEU A 605 -1.34 18.53 -17.46
CA LEU A 605 -0.37 19.32 -18.20
C LEU A 605 -0.41 19.02 -19.71
N GLN A 606 -1.59 18.68 -20.24
CA GLN A 606 -1.77 18.30 -21.66
C GLN A 606 -1.54 19.45 -22.66
N ASN A 607 -1.37 20.70 -22.18
CA ASN A 607 -0.91 21.81 -23.00
C ASN A 607 0.58 21.71 -23.39
N ALA A 608 1.35 20.85 -22.74
CA ALA A 608 2.69 20.48 -23.16
C ALA A 608 2.66 19.31 -24.16
N SER A 609 3.67 19.24 -25.02
CA SER A 609 3.85 18.15 -26.00
C SER A 609 5.18 17.41 -25.86
N ALA A 610 6.01 17.81 -24.89
CA ALA A 610 7.25 17.10 -24.59
C ALA A 610 7.40 16.85 -23.09
N VAL A 611 7.91 15.65 -22.74
CA VAL A 611 8.30 15.23 -21.40
C VAL A 611 9.78 14.89 -21.40
N VAL A 612 10.51 15.43 -20.47
CA VAL A 612 11.90 15.07 -20.23
C VAL A 612 12.07 14.48 -18.85
N ASN A 613 12.63 13.29 -18.75
CA ASN A 613 12.99 12.63 -17.51
C ASN A 613 14.50 12.75 -17.31
N MET A 614 14.92 13.59 -16.34
CA MET A 614 16.33 13.77 -15.99
C MET A 614 16.94 12.54 -15.32
N ASP A 615 16.10 11.73 -14.72
CA ASP A 615 16.45 10.48 -14.03
C ASP A 615 15.39 9.41 -14.23
N LEU A 616 15.82 8.14 -14.25
CA LEU A 616 14.94 7.00 -14.35
C LEU A 616 14.47 6.54 -12.96
N PRO A 617 13.18 6.34 -12.74
CA PRO A 617 12.69 5.77 -11.49
C PRO A 617 12.90 4.25 -11.46
N TRP A 618 13.06 3.65 -10.27
CA TRP A 618 13.10 2.20 -10.09
C TRP A 618 11.78 1.47 -10.43
N ASN A 619 10.68 2.22 -10.46
CA ASN A 619 9.35 1.70 -10.74
C ASN A 619 8.84 2.24 -12.06
N PRO A 620 8.57 1.36 -13.07
CA PRO A 620 8.05 1.78 -14.36
C PRO A 620 6.71 2.51 -14.25
N ALA A 621 5.89 2.21 -13.24
CA ALA A 621 4.65 2.92 -13.00
C ALA A 621 4.85 4.43 -12.74
N VAL A 622 5.96 4.82 -12.10
CA VAL A 622 6.29 6.25 -11.88
C VAL A 622 6.63 6.92 -13.21
N LEU A 623 7.37 6.24 -14.09
CA LEU A 623 7.68 6.74 -15.43
C LEU A 623 6.39 6.95 -16.24
N GLU A 624 5.51 5.95 -16.25
CA GLU A 624 4.20 6.06 -16.90
C GLU A 624 3.32 7.15 -16.27
N GLN A 625 3.42 7.36 -14.95
CA GLN A 625 2.75 8.47 -14.27
C GLN A 625 3.24 9.82 -14.75
N ARG A 626 4.56 10.02 -14.91
CA ARG A 626 5.15 11.24 -15.45
C ARG A 626 4.64 11.52 -16.86
N ILE A 627 4.70 10.53 -17.74
CA ILE A 627 4.25 10.61 -19.13
C ILE A 627 2.74 10.87 -19.22
N GLY A 628 1.97 10.19 -18.38
CA GLY A 628 0.51 10.33 -18.29
C GLY A 628 0.02 11.70 -17.85
N ARG A 629 0.89 12.64 -17.45
CA ARG A 629 0.53 14.05 -17.20
C ARG A 629 0.25 14.80 -18.50
N ILE A 630 0.87 14.38 -19.59
CA ILE A 630 0.79 15.00 -20.89
C ILE A 630 0.06 14.11 -21.89
N HIS A 631 0.45 12.82 -21.98
CA HIS A 631 -0.15 11.84 -22.90
C HIS A 631 -1.44 11.28 -22.31
N ARG A 632 -2.52 12.03 -22.48
CA ARG A 632 -3.86 11.74 -21.96
C ARG A 632 -4.95 12.31 -22.87
N LEU A 633 -6.21 11.97 -22.59
CA LEU A 633 -7.37 12.49 -23.29
C LEU A 633 -7.35 14.02 -23.44
N GLY A 634 -7.64 14.51 -24.63
CA GLY A 634 -7.55 15.93 -24.98
C GLY A 634 -6.16 16.39 -25.38
N GLN A 635 -5.18 15.48 -25.51
CA GLN A 635 -3.94 15.75 -26.20
C GLN A 635 -4.15 15.61 -27.71
N HIS A 636 -3.85 16.67 -28.47
CA HIS A 636 -4.02 16.70 -29.92
C HIS A 636 -2.68 16.68 -30.67
N ARG A 637 -1.56 16.74 -29.96
CA ARG A 637 -0.20 16.78 -30.54
C ARG A 637 0.57 15.51 -30.21
N PRO A 638 1.41 15.01 -31.12
CA PRO A 638 2.35 13.94 -30.80
C PRO A 638 3.16 14.27 -29.52
N VAL A 639 3.28 13.30 -28.62
CA VAL A 639 4.01 13.49 -27.37
C VAL A 639 5.41 12.93 -27.49
N ARG A 640 6.40 13.80 -27.39
CA ARG A 640 7.82 13.43 -27.34
C ARG A 640 8.23 13.14 -25.90
N VAL A 641 8.73 11.94 -25.64
CA VAL A 641 9.27 11.53 -24.35
C VAL A 641 10.78 11.34 -24.49
N VAL A 642 11.53 12.09 -23.71
CA VAL A 642 13.00 12.01 -23.66
C VAL A 642 13.41 11.51 -22.28
N ASN A 643 14.10 10.37 -22.23
CA ASN A 643 14.68 9.85 -21.01
C ASN A 643 16.19 10.04 -21.04
N PHE A 644 16.73 10.91 -20.21
CA PHE A 644 18.17 11.03 -20.05
C PHE A 644 18.73 9.85 -19.26
N VAL A 645 19.74 9.22 -19.82
CA VAL A 645 20.39 8.03 -19.26
C VAL A 645 21.89 8.27 -19.24
N ALA A 646 22.50 8.30 -18.08
CA ALA A 646 23.94 8.40 -17.97
C ALA A 646 24.58 7.08 -18.47
N GLN A 647 25.40 7.19 -19.51
CA GLN A 647 26.05 6.05 -20.18
C GLN A 647 27.04 5.36 -19.25
N GLY A 648 27.07 4.02 -19.25
CA GLY A 648 27.98 3.26 -18.42
C GLY A 648 27.71 3.34 -16.91
N THR A 649 26.47 3.64 -16.51
CA THR A 649 26.10 3.82 -15.10
C THR A 649 24.96 2.89 -14.69
N ILE A 650 24.57 2.99 -13.43
CA ILE A 650 23.41 2.29 -12.88
C ILE A 650 22.12 2.60 -13.66
N GLU A 651 21.95 3.80 -14.21
CA GLU A 651 20.76 4.15 -14.99
C GLU A 651 20.68 3.33 -16.29
N HIS A 652 21.82 3.05 -16.92
CA HIS A 652 21.86 2.18 -18.09
C HIS A 652 21.38 0.75 -17.73
N GLY A 653 21.85 0.21 -16.59
CA GLY A 653 21.37 -1.08 -16.07
C GLY A 653 19.90 -1.09 -15.69
N MET A 654 19.34 0.04 -15.25
CA MET A 654 17.93 0.15 -14.87
C MET A 654 16.96 0.01 -16.05
N LEU A 655 17.36 0.32 -17.27
CA LEU A 655 16.50 0.17 -18.48
C LEU A 655 16.01 -1.27 -18.64
N SER A 656 16.91 -2.26 -18.51
CA SER A 656 16.57 -3.68 -18.60
C SER A 656 15.63 -4.13 -17.48
N LEU A 657 15.80 -3.58 -16.29
CA LEU A 657 14.95 -3.85 -15.13
C LEU A 657 13.53 -3.27 -15.28
N LEU A 658 13.41 -2.08 -15.84
CA LEU A 658 12.11 -1.44 -16.11
C LEU A 658 11.30 -2.27 -17.12
N SER A 659 11.91 -2.75 -18.19
CA SER A 659 11.27 -3.62 -19.19
C SER A 659 10.77 -4.94 -18.59
N PHE A 660 11.56 -5.56 -17.70
CA PHE A 660 11.15 -6.77 -16.99
C PHE A 660 9.95 -6.56 -16.07
N LYS A 661 9.93 -5.47 -15.31
CA LYS A 661 8.80 -5.16 -14.41
C LYS A 661 7.51 -4.86 -15.18
N GLN A 662 7.63 -4.27 -16.35
CA GLN A 662 6.50 -3.98 -17.23
C GLN A 662 5.84 -5.26 -17.76
N SER A 663 6.64 -6.29 -18.10
CA SER A 663 6.13 -7.59 -18.53
C SER A 663 5.44 -8.38 -17.41
N LEU A 664 5.86 -8.22 -16.16
CA LEU A 664 5.17 -8.85 -15.02
C LEU A 664 3.77 -8.25 -14.79
N PHE A 665 3.66 -6.93 -14.92
CA PHE A 665 2.39 -6.22 -14.75
C PHE A 665 1.37 -6.63 -15.81
N SER A 666 1.80 -6.71 -17.08
CA SER A 666 0.95 -7.12 -18.19
C SER A 666 0.49 -8.58 -18.06
N GLY A 667 1.30 -9.46 -17.45
CA GLY A 667 0.95 -10.86 -17.25
C GLY A 667 -0.29 -11.09 -16.38
N VAL A 668 -0.47 -10.27 -15.35
CA VAL A 668 -1.59 -10.42 -14.40
C VAL A 668 -2.86 -9.71 -14.87
N LEU A 669 -2.72 -8.51 -15.47
CA LEU A 669 -3.86 -7.61 -15.69
C LEU A 669 -4.28 -7.50 -17.16
N ASP A 670 -3.38 -7.74 -18.11
CA ASP A 670 -3.59 -7.53 -19.53
C ASP A 670 -3.62 -8.84 -20.34
N LYS A 671 -4.12 -9.94 -19.75
CA LYS A 671 -4.20 -11.29 -20.37
C LYS A 671 -2.83 -11.84 -20.81
N GLY A 672 -1.76 -11.51 -20.08
CA GLY A 672 -0.42 -12.03 -20.32
C GLY A 672 -0.24 -13.50 -19.89
N LYS A 673 1.00 -13.89 -19.62
CA LYS A 673 1.35 -15.27 -19.21
C LYS A 673 0.70 -15.62 -17.87
N ASP A 674 0.10 -16.80 -17.77
CA ASP A 674 -0.55 -17.33 -16.56
C ASP A 674 0.43 -17.67 -15.43
N GLU A 675 1.70 -17.78 -15.76
CA GLU A 675 2.78 -18.14 -14.83
C GLU A 675 3.96 -17.18 -14.98
N VAL A 676 4.46 -16.68 -13.84
CA VAL A 676 5.60 -15.78 -13.78
C VAL A 676 6.58 -16.28 -12.72
N PHE A 677 7.77 -16.69 -13.11
CA PHE A 677 8.84 -17.05 -12.20
C PHE A 677 9.60 -15.81 -11.73
N LEU A 678 9.65 -15.65 -10.41
CA LEU A 678 10.36 -14.58 -9.73
C LEU A 678 11.57 -15.20 -9.03
N GLY A 679 12.74 -15.15 -9.60
CA GLY A 679 13.94 -15.70 -8.97
C GLY A 679 14.17 -15.16 -7.54
N GLY A 680 13.76 -15.88 -6.50
CA GLY A 680 14.16 -15.65 -5.11
C GLY A 680 13.33 -14.64 -4.27
N THR A 681 13.78 -14.36 -3.03
CA THR A 681 13.12 -13.43 -2.08
C THR A 681 13.08 -11.98 -2.58
N ARG A 682 12.27 -11.11 -1.90
CA ARG A 682 12.28 -9.66 -2.17
C ARG A 682 13.69 -9.08 -2.09
N LEU A 683 14.43 -9.44 -1.05
CA LEU A 683 15.82 -9.03 -0.92
C LEU A 683 16.66 -9.65 -2.03
N LYS A 684 16.50 -10.94 -2.32
CA LYS A 684 17.20 -11.60 -3.43
C LYS A 684 16.87 -10.95 -4.77
N ARG A 685 15.59 -10.72 -5.08
CA ARG A 685 15.18 -10.02 -6.30
C ARG A 685 15.68 -8.60 -6.39
N PHE A 686 15.67 -7.88 -5.27
CA PHE A 686 16.26 -6.56 -5.18
C PHE A 686 17.76 -6.63 -5.41
N MET A 687 18.45 -7.57 -4.76
CA MET A 687 19.88 -7.79 -4.92
C MET A 687 20.24 -8.31 -6.33
N ASP A 688 19.45 -9.22 -6.89
CA ASP A 688 19.60 -9.68 -8.28
C ASP A 688 19.34 -8.53 -9.28
N SER A 689 18.41 -7.63 -8.95
CA SER A 689 18.13 -6.43 -9.74
C SER A 689 19.28 -5.42 -9.64
N VAL A 690 19.82 -5.23 -8.44
CA VAL A 690 21.01 -4.41 -8.21
C VAL A 690 22.21 -5.01 -8.93
N ASP A 691 22.41 -6.30 -8.80
CA ASP A 691 23.49 -7.04 -9.43
C ASP A 691 23.39 -7.00 -10.96
N LYS A 692 22.21 -7.19 -11.54
CA LYS A 692 21.95 -6.99 -12.96
C LYS A 692 22.21 -5.55 -13.38
N ALA A 693 21.63 -4.59 -12.66
CA ALA A 693 21.80 -3.17 -12.97
C ALA A 693 23.27 -2.72 -12.87
N THR A 694 24.03 -3.29 -11.94
CA THR A 694 25.45 -2.97 -11.78
C THR A 694 26.34 -3.82 -12.69
N GLY A 695 25.96 -5.08 -12.97
CA GLY A 695 26.72 -6.00 -13.82
C GLY A 695 26.54 -5.78 -15.32
N THR A 696 25.42 -5.17 -15.74
CA THR A 696 25.17 -4.78 -17.14
C THR A 696 25.64 -3.38 -17.48
N ILE A 697 26.40 -2.71 -16.59
CA ILE A 697 27.02 -1.44 -16.86
C ILE A 697 28.09 -1.65 -17.95
N PRO A 698 27.94 -1.10 -19.18
CA PRO A 698 28.98 -1.20 -20.19
C PRO A 698 30.23 -0.44 -19.72
N GLN A 699 31.40 -0.94 -20.02
CA GLN A 699 32.65 -0.20 -19.79
C GLN A 699 32.63 1.05 -20.67
N SER A 700 32.51 2.23 -20.06
CA SER A 700 32.58 3.51 -20.76
C SER A 700 34.05 3.91 -20.96
N MET A 701 34.46 4.21 -22.19
CA MET A 701 35.67 4.96 -22.40
C MET A 701 35.41 6.43 -22.04
N PRO A 702 36.27 7.06 -21.21
CA PRO A 702 36.17 8.49 -20.95
C PRO A 702 36.32 9.27 -22.26
N ARG A 703 35.49 10.26 -22.47
CA ARG A 703 35.64 11.20 -23.59
C ARG A 703 36.89 12.03 -23.33
N GLN A 704 37.92 11.82 -24.10
CA GLN A 704 39.06 12.77 -24.13
C GLN A 704 38.49 14.11 -24.55
N THR A 705 38.56 15.07 -23.69
CA THR A 705 38.29 16.48 -24.03
C THR A 705 39.36 16.92 -25.04
N ALA A 706 38.94 17.18 -26.24
CA ALA A 706 39.77 17.84 -27.26
C ALA A 706 40.01 19.28 -26.79
N ALA A 707 41.09 19.48 -26.03
CA ALA A 707 41.67 20.79 -25.83
C ALA A 707 42.41 21.17 -27.11
N GLY A 708 42.06 22.34 -27.62
CA GLY A 708 42.52 22.83 -28.89
C GLY A 708 44.05 22.83 -29.06
N ALA A 709 44.47 22.36 -30.19
CA ALA A 709 45.81 22.44 -30.65
C ALA A 709 46.25 23.88 -30.82
N ARG A 710 47.27 24.28 -30.14
CA ARG A 710 48.21 25.30 -30.60
C ARG A 710 49.60 24.70 -30.52
N THR A 711 50.18 24.57 -31.66
CA THR A 711 51.59 24.28 -31.92
C THR A 711 52.49 25.33 -31.28
N ASP A 712 53.52 24.88 -30.53
CA ASP A 712 54.84 25.45 -30.68
C ASP A 712 55.94 24.48 -30.24
N ASP A 713 57.05 24.50 -30.95
CA ASP A 713 58.17 23.58 -30.95
C ASP A 713 59.05 23.73 -29.70
N GLY A 714 59.66 22.63 -29.26
CA GLY A 714 60.75 22.68 -28.29
C GLY A 714 61.14 21.29 -27.76
N GLU A 715 62.30 20.84 -28.14
CA GLU A 715 62.93 19.53 -27.91
C GLU A 715 63.25 19.18 -26.46
N PRO A 716 63.61 17.94 -26.13
CA PRO A 716 63.32 17.28 -24.84
C PRO A 716 64.52 17.25 -23.88
N GLU A 717 64.25 17.27 -22.60
CA GLU A 717 65.16 16.83 -21.57
C GLU A 717 64.59 15.71 -20.72
N SER A 718 65.38 14.69 -20.46
CA SER A 718 65.14 13.41 -19.83
C SER A 718 65.33 13.50 -18.30
N PRO A 719 65.01 12.44 -17.50
CA PRO A 719 64.14 12.52 -16.32
C PRO A 719 64.93 12.44 -15.02
N ALA A 720 64.40 13.07 -13.96
CA ALA A 720 64.81 12.84 -12.58
C ALA A 720 63.73 12.08 -11.81
N LYS A 721 64.11 11.00 -11.10
CA LYS A 721 63.32 10.17 -10.24
C LYS A 721 62.74 10.90 -9.03
N PRO A 722 61.51 10.60 -8.60
CA PRO A 722 60.93 11.18 -7.40
C PRO A 722 61.31 10.39 -6.15
N ALA A 723 61.59 11.16 -5.06
CA ALA A 723 61.81 10.65 -3.74
C ALA A 723 60.48 10.28 -3.06
N GLU A 724 60.42 9.09 -2.48
CA GLU A 724 59.33 8.62 -1.62
C GLU A 724 59.17 9.49 -0.37
N LYS A 725 57.96 10.02 -0.16
CA LYS A 725 57.54 10.48 1.18
C LYS A 725 56.47 9.48 1.72
N ARG A 726 56.88 8.78 2.79
CA ARG A 726 55.97 7.95 3.59
C ARG A 726 54.92 8.82 4.28
N PRO A 727 53.63 8.40 4.33
CA PRO A 727 52.64 9.11 5.14
C PRO A 727 52.82 8.81 6.62
N ALA A 728 52.75 9.85 7.44
CA ALA A 728 52.82 9.80 8.89
C ALA A 728 51.59 9.03 9.43
N LYS A 729 51.86 8.12 10.38
CA LYS A 729 50.84 7.42 11.16
C LYS A 729 50.00 8.42 11.96
N ALA A 730 48.74 8.61 11.61
CA ALA A 730 47.78 9.26 12.50
C ALA A 730 47.60 8.37 13.74
N THR A 731 47.77 8.96 14.91
CA THR A 731 47.73 8.27 16.20
C THR A 731 46.29 7.78 16.44
N GLN A 732 46.13 6.56 16.89
CA GLN A 732 44.86 5.89 17.23
C GLN A 732 43.96 6.73 18.17
N GLN A 733 44.58 7.69 18.90
CA GLN A 733 43.92 8.62 19.82
C GLN A 733 43.03 9.66 19.08
N GLN A 734 43.49 10.18 17.94
CA GLN A 734 42.69 11.15 17.15
C GLN A 734 41.48 10.52 16.50
N ALA A 735 41.54 9.26 16.06
CA ALA A 735 40.43 8.53 15.52
C ALA A 735 39.30 8.26 16.55
N TRP A 736 39.69 8.07 17.83
CA TRP A 736 38.74 7.92 18.94
C TRP A 736 38.09 9.24 19.33
N ASP A 737 38.80 10.35 19.32
CA ASP A 737 38.26 11.67 19.64
C ASP A 737 37.25 12.13 18.58
N ASP A 738 37.46 11.84 17.30
CA ASP A 738 36.53 12.10 16.22
C ASP A 738 35.29 11.21 16.32
N LEU A 739 35.40 9.96 16.72
CA LEU A 739 34.28 9.03 16.88
C LEU A 739 33.39 9.43 18.06
N VAL A 740 33.99 9.87 19.16
CA VAL A 740 33.26 10.35 20.36
C VAL A 740 32.58 11.69 20.06
N SER A 741 33.21 12.61 19.34
CA SER A 741 32.61 13.90 18.98
C SER A 741 31.42 13.73 18.03
N THR A 742 31.53 12.78 17.09
CA THR A 742 30.45 12.43 16.15
C THR A 742 29.27 11.75 16.86
N GLY A 743 29.56 10.86 17.83
CA GLY A 743 28.54 10.22 18.68
C GLY A 743 27.77 11.22 19.55
N LEU A 744 28.46 12.18 20.14
CA LEU A 744 27.83 13.26 20.95
C LEU A 744 26.98 14.21 20.10
N SER A 745 27.43 14.52 18.89
CA SER A 745 26.65 15.32 17.92
C SER A 745 25.37 14.62 17.49
N PHE A 746 25.42 13.30 17.32
CA PHE A 746 24.25 12.48 17.01
C PHE A 746 23.25 12.43 18.16
N LEU A 747 23.70 12.22 19.40
CA LEU A 747 22.85 12.21 20.60
C LEU A 747 22.20 13.57 20.86
N ASN A 748 22.90 14.67 20.62
CA ASN A 748 22.32 16.03 20.70
C ASN A 748 21.27 16.29 19.62
N LYS A 749 21.46 15.79 18.40
CA LYS A 749 20.43 15.84 17.33
C LYS A 749 19.21 14.97 17.67
N LEU A 750 19.41 13.78 18.21
CA LEU A 750 18.35 12.88 18.62
C LEU A 750 17.51 13.50 19.78
N GLY A 751 18.17 14.10 20.76
CA GLY A 751 17.50 14.82 21.86
C GLY A 751 16.65 15.99 21.37
N ARG A 752 17.15 16.77 20.41
CA ARG A 752 16.38 17.87 19.81
C ARG A 752 15.19 17.39 18.98
N THR A 753 15.29 16.24 18.32
CA THR A 753 14.18 15.67 17.51
C THR A 753 13.10 15.06 18.40
N LEU A 754 13.45 14.46 19.53
CA LEU A 754 12.50 13.91 20.50
C LEU A 754 11.77 15.00 21.31
N LEU A 755 12.42 16.15 21.55
CA LEU A 755 11.83 17.29 22.27
C LEU A 755 10.99 18.21 21.35
N ALA A 756 11.03 18.04 20.03
CA ALA A 756 10.29 18.88 19.08
C ALA A 756 8.85 18.41 18.82
N GLU A 757 8.39 17.32 19.42
CA GLU A 757 7.02 16.81 19.23
C GLU A 757 5.98 17.28 20.27
N GLU A 758 6.36 18.08 21.29
CA GLU A 758 5.41 18.64 22.25
C GLU A 758 5.41 20.18 22.24
N GLY A 759 4.59 20.73 21.35
CA GLY A 759 4.23 22.14 21.34
C GLY A 759 3.01 22.42 22.22
N ARG A 760 3.22 22.94 23.45
CA ARG A 760 2.26 23.80 24.17
C ARG A 760 3.01 24.75 25.09
N PRO A 761 2.62 26.03 25.17
CA PRO A 761 3.23 26.96 26.10
C PRO A 761 2.51 26.89 27.46
N HIS A 762 3.22 26.47 28.51
CA HIS A 762 2.86 26.86 29.87
C HIS A 762 4.10 27.23 30.65
N GLN A 763 3.92 28.27 31.44
CA GLN A 763 4.88 28.94 32.30
C GLN A 763 5.60 28.03 33.30
N GLN A 764 6.85 28.39 33.51
CA GLN A 764 7.64 28.25 34.72
C GLN A 764 7.53 26.93 35.48
N ASP A 765 8.50 26.02 35.23
CA ASP A 765 9.39 25.55 36.28
C ASP A 765 10.59 24.82 35.65
N SER A 766 11.74 25.43 35.79
CA SER A 766 13.02 24.92 35.33
C SER A 766 13.48 23.73 36.16
N LYS A 767 13.24 22.50 35.69
CA LYS A 767 14.05 21.33 36.03
C LYS A 767 14.89 20.92 34.83
N VAL A 768 16.08 21.50 34.79
CA VAL A 768 17.16 21.14 33.87
C VAL A 768 17.52 19.66 34.08
N LEU A 769 17.32 18.84 33.07
CA LEU A 769 17.92 17.50 33.02
C LEU A 769 19.45 17.67 33.11
N PRO A 770 20.16 16.92 33.99
CA PRO A 770 21.58 17.07 34.18
C PRO A 770 22.31 16.73 32.87
N ALA A 771 23.03 17.71 32.36
CA ALA A 771 23.82 17.56 31.14
C ALA A 771 24.91 16.49 31.33
N LEU A 772 25.10 15.64 30.35
CA LEU A 772 26.22 14.74 30.21
C LEU A 772 27.52 15.52 30.41
N ARG A 773 28.32 15.18 31.40
CA ARG A 773 29.64 15.83 31.66
C ARG A 773 30.77 14.81 31.55
N ILE A 774 31.83 15.22 30.86
CA ILE A 774 33.08 14.48 30.83
C ILE A 774 33.94 15.01 32.01
N GLU A 775 34.27 14.16 32.96
CA GLU A 775 35.18 14.47 34.07
C GLU A 775 36.50 13.72 33.87
N THR A 776 37.62 14.40 34.14
CA THR A 776 38.93 13.78 34.12
C THR A 776 39.33 13.46 35.54
N ASP A 777 39.57 12.20 35.85
CA ASP A 777 40.07 11.77 37.13
C ASP A 777 41.47 12.38 37.35
N LYS A 778 41.62 13.16 38.41
CA LYS A 778 42.85 13.86 38.73
C LYS A 778 44.00 12.93 39.20
N ALA A 779 43.66 11.71 39.59
CA ALA A 779 44.66 10.75 40.07
C ALA A 779 45.21 9.84 38.96
N THR A 780 44.41 9.52 37.94
CA THR A 780 44.74 8.57 36.88
C THR A 780 44.87 9.19 35.51
N GLY A 781 44.47 10.47 35.34
CA GLY A 781 44.44 11.17 34.05
C GLY A 781 43.42 10.64 33.03
N GLN A 782 42.58 9.70 33.42
CA GLN A 782 41.57 9.10 32.55
C GLN A 782 40.25 9.94 32.49
N ARG A 783 39.69 10.06 31.32
CA ARG A 783 38.43 10.76 31.12
C ARG A 783 37.25 9.81 31.27
N HIS A 784 36.29 10.18 32.12
CA HIS A 784 35.09 9.41 32.40
C HIS A 784 33.86 10.22 31.97
N LEU A 785 32.87 9.51 31.39
CA LEU A 785 31.57 10.06 31.07
C LEU A 785 30.63 9.82 32.25
N ARG A 786 30.12 10.90 32.90
CA ARG A 786 29.21 10.80 34.02
C ARG A 786 27.78 10.77 33.44
N LEU A 787 27.11 9.64 33.61
CA LEU A 787 25.69 9.43 33.25
C LEU A 787 24.83 9.50 34.52
N PRO A 788 23.66 10.13 34.48
CA PRO A 788 22.69 9.97 35.57
C PRO A 788 22.30 8.50 35.69
N ILE A 789 22.17 7.99 36.88
CA ILE A 789 21.85 6.58 37.15
C ILE A 789 20.43 6.29 36.63
N PRO A 790 20.23 5.42 35.62
CA PRO A 790 18.93 5.03 35.17
C PRO A 790 18.23 4.09 36.17
N GLU A 791 16.94 3.91 36.03
CA GLU A 791 16.17 2.98 36.84
C GLU A 791 16.72 1.54 36.78
N LYS A 792 16.52 0.80 37.85
CA LYS A 792 17.15 -0.52 38.11
C LYS A 792 16.97 -1.55 37.00
N GLU A 793 15.84 -1.45 36.24
CA GLU A 793 15.50 -2.31 35.10
C GLU A 793 16.36 -1.98 33.86
N THR A 794 16.68 -0.72 33.66
CA THR A 794 17.56 -0.25 32.57
C THR A 794 19.01 -0.65 32.80
N LEU A 795 19.46 -0.64 34.08
CA LEU A 795 20.80 -1.12 34.46
C LEU A 795 20.96 -2.63 34.25
N GLN A 796 19.93 -3.43 34.53
CA GLN A 796 19.95 -4.88 34.26
C GLN A 796 19.99 -5.20 32.75
N ASN A 797 19.33 -4.43 31.93
CA ASN A 797 19.36 -4.59 30.46
C ASN A 797 20.73 -4.18 29.87
N ILE A 798 21.35 -3.14 30.40
CA ILE A 798 22.71 -2.74 30.01
C ILE A 798 23.74 -3.77 30.45
N ALA A 799 23.60 -4.32 31.66
CA ALA A 799 24.52 -5.36 32.17
C ALA A 799 24.42 -6.67 31.37
N SER A 800 23.22 -7.06 30.93
CA SER A 800 23.02 -8.24 30.08
C SER A 800 23.60 -8.05 28.67
N LEU A 801 23.45 -6.85 28.09
CA LEU A 801 24.07 -6.49 26.81
C LEU A 801 25.61 -6.47 26.87
N LEU A 802 26.18 -5.95 27.95
CA LEU A 802 27.64 -5.94 28.15
C LEU A 802 28.20 -7.35 28.38
N THR A 803 27.43 -8.22 29.03
CA THR A 803 27.83 -9.62 29.26
C THR A 803 27.75 -10.45 27.96
N GLU A 804 26.80 -10.16 27.10
CA GLU A 804 26.71 -10.77 25.76
C GLU A 804 27.87 -10.28 24.83
N PHE A 805 28.25 -9.03 24.96
CA PHE A 805 29.38 -8.47 24.22
C PHE A 805 30.72 -9.07 24.67
N SER A 806 30.90 -9.24 25.98
CA SER A 806 32.11 -9.86 26.56
C SER A 806 32.29 -11.34 26.22
N LYS A 807 31.23 -12.05 25.89
CA LYS A 807 31.29 -13.45 25.41
C LYS A 807 31.55 -13.60 23.92
N LYS A 808 31.54 -12.50 23.17
CA LYS A 808 31.80 -12.48 21.71
C LYS A 808 33.15 -11.83 21.34
N MET A 809 33.89 -11.34 22.32
CA MET A 809 35.31 -11.00 22.21
C MET A 809 36.21 -12.15 22.72
#